data_ff73fb3e6a5fed0c9b493fe751320c86
#
_entry.id   ff73fb3e6a5fed0c9b493fe751320c86
#
_cell.length_a   1.000
_cell.length_b   1.000
_cell.length_c   1.000
_cell.angle_alpha   90.00
_cell.angle_beta   90.00
_cell.angle_gamma   90.00
#
_symmetry.space_group_name_H-M   'P 1'
#
loop_
_entity.id
_entity.type
_entity.pdbx_description
1 polymer ?
#
loop_
_entity_poly.entity_id
_entity_poly.type
_entity_poly.pdbx_seq_one_letter_code
_entity_poly.pdbx_strand_id
1 'polypeptide(L)'
;MLENILKKIFGDPNEKELKQIRVIVDKINSLEKSVENLSSANLAAKTAEFKVRLQKGETLDDILPEAFAVVREASKRVLGMRHFDVQLIGGCVLHRGKIAEMRTGEGKTLVATLPAYLNALTGKGVHVVTVNDYLAKRDSEEMGRVYKFLGLSVGLIVHDMDFPARRAAYAADITYGTNNEFGFDYLRDNMVVSEDQMVQRELNYCIVDEVDSILIDEARTPLIISGPGEKSTDLYKVLAHVVANMTEGEDYTVDEKQKQVAPTEVGIAKAEKMLGISNMYDNEHGVDYSHQLMCALKAKALMHRDRDYVVKDGQVIIVDEFTGRLMFGRRFSEGLHQAIEAKEGVKVERESQTLATITFQNYFRMYNKLSGMTGTAKTEEQEFQKIYNLSVVVIPTNKPMIRIDAPDVIYKTKLAKYKAAVNEIEECHKSGRPVLVGTTSISQSEELSAMLKRRGIPHNVLNAKYHEKEAEIISGAGQYGAVTIATNMAGRGTDIVLGEGVPELGGLHIIGTERHESRRIDNQLRGRCARQGDPGSSKFFLSLEDDLMRLFGSDNIAGIMDKLGMDDDEPIEHSLVTKSIENAQKKVEARNFSIRKHVLEYDDVMNQQREVIYAQRKKILHQTNLRDTIMEMVDKVVDRTLAMYAPPEVYSEDWDLKSLIQYAEEFYAPKGLLTVEYLQNLSREELDEFLHKVAVEHYQEREEAIGSDLMRELENLVMLKVVDNHWMEHLDAMDMLREGVGLRAYGQKDPLVEYKFEAYDMFEAMIDAIQDDVVRYIYRVNVITQPKVEDHLENASMNNPAGDDGPQQPAAKKDEVGRNDLCPCGSGKKYKNCCGKDK
;
A
#
# COMPACT_ATOMS: atom_id res chain seq x y z
N MET A 1 -12.60 -19.92 27.70
CA MET A 1 -12.63 -20.39 29.11
C MET A 1 -11.24 -20.34 29.74
N LEU A 2 -10.19 -20.84 29.10
CA LEU A 2 -8.78 -20.76 29.55
C LEU A 2 -8.28 -19.31 29.72
N GLU A 3 -8.57 -18.44 28.76
CA GLU A 3 -8.24 -17.00 28.82
C GLU A 3 -8.85 -16.29 30.03
N ASN A 4 -10.10 -16.58 30.35
CA ASN A 4 -10.76 -15.99 31.53
C ASN A 4 -10.20 -16.52 32.85
N ILE A 5 -9.65 -17.73 32.87
CA ILE A 5 -8.97 -18.30 34.05
C ILE A 5 -7.59 -17.68 34.20
N LEU A 6 -6.84 -17.52 33.10
CA LEU A 6 -5.53 -16.86 33.11
C LEU A 6 -5.65 -15.38 33.53
N LYS A 7 -6.66 -14.66 33.02
CA LYS A 7 -6.96 -13.28 33.44
C LYS A 7 -7.30 -13.18 34.94
N LYS A 8 -7.96 -14.16 35.50
CA LYS A 8 -8.25 -14.19 36.97
C LYS A 8 -7.01 -14.48 37.82
N ILE A 9 -6.04 -15.26 37.33
CA ILE A 9 -4.85 -15.66 38.05
C ILE A 9 -3.73 -14.61 37.90
N PHE A 10 -3.49 -14.10 36.69
CA PHE A 10 -2.37 -13.20 36.38
C PHE A 10 -2.76 -11.72 36.23
N GLY A 11 -4.05 -11.39 36.38
CA GLY A 11 -4.60 -10.06 36.08
C GLY A 11 -4.76 -9.81 34.58
N ASP A 12 -5.52 -8.77 34.22
CA ASP A 12 -5.64 -8.33 32.81
C ASP A 12 -4.41 -7.47 32.45
N PRO A 13 -3.59 -7.85 31.44
CA PRO A 13 -2.46 -7.06 31.00
C PRO A 13 -2.83 -5.62 30.62
N ASN A 14 -4.01 -5.42 30.03
CA ASN A 14 -4.55 -4.11 29.67
C ASN A 14 -4.78 -3.24 30.91
N GLU A 15 -5.40 -3.78 31.96
CA GLU A 15 -5.62 -3.08 33.24
C GLU A 15 -4.30 -2.71 33.92
N LYS A 16 -3.30 -3.57 33.86
CA LYS A 16 -1.98 -3.31 34.41
C LYS A 16 -1.30 -2.15 33.72
N GLU A 17 -1.34 -2.13 32.39
CA GLU A 17 -0.81 -1.05 31.56
C GLU A 17 -1.51 0.28 31.86
N LEU A 18 -2.86 0.28 31.88
CA LEU A 18 -3.67 1.46 32.19
C LEU A 18 -3.35 2.02 33.60
N LYS A 19 -3.12 1.16 34.61
CA LYS A 19 -2.73 1.60 35.94
C LYS A 19 -1.38 2.32 35.98
N GLN A 20 -0.40 1.84 35.22
CA GLN A 20 0.90 2.50 35.08
C GLN A 20 0.78 3.87 34.42
N ILE A 21 -0.03 3.96 33.34
CA ILE A 21 -0.22 5.21 32.60
C ILE A 21 -1.00 6.23 33.45
N ARG A 22 -1.98 5.80 34.23
CA ARG A 22 -2.72 6.71 35.14
C ARG A 22 -1.81 7.50 36.07
N VAL A 23 -0.73 6.92 36.60
CA VAL A 23 0.26 7.63 37.41
C VAL A 23 0.90 8.81 36.64
N ILE A 24 1.14 8.62 35.31
CA ILE A 24 1.66 9.68 34.46
C ILE A 24 0.60 10.76 34.23
N VAL A 25 -0.66 10.35 33.99
CA VAL A 25 -1.80 11.27 33.82
C VAL A 25 -2.01 12.12 35.08
N ASP A 26 -1.92 11.54 36.27
CA ASP A 26 -2.01 12.26 37.52
C ASP A 26 -0.91 13.33 37.65
N LYS A 27 0.33 13.02 37.20
CA LYS A 27 1.42 14.01 37.14
C LYS A 27 1.10 15.14 36.17
N ILE A 28 0.58 14.82 34.96
CA ILE A 28 0.17 15.82 33.98
C ILE A 28 -0.91 16.74 34.55
N ASN A 29 -1.91 16.18 35.25
CA ASN A 29 -2.99 16.93 35.89
C ASN A 29 -2.47 17.85 37.01
N SER A 30 -1.46 17.42 37.77
CA SER A 30 -0.85 18.24 38.81
C SER A 30 -0.12 19.47 38.24
N LEU A 31 0.38 19.41 36.98
CA LEU A 31 1.10 20.49 36.32
C LEU A 31 0.16 21.50 35.64
N GLU A 32 -1.13 21.16 35.44
CA GLU A 32 -2.07 21.96 34.67
C GLU A 32 -2.14 23.42 35.10
N LYS A 33 -2.32 23.67 36.43
CA LYS A 33 -2.38 25.03 36.97
C LYS A 33 -1.11 25.85 36.73
N SER A 34 0.06 25.21 36.84
CA SER A 34 1.35 25.88 36.59
C SER A 34 1.51 26.30 35.14
N VAL A 35 1.06 25.48 34.21
CA VAL A 35 1.13 25.73 32.73
C VAL A 35 0.06 26.74 32.33
N GLU A 36 -1.16 26.69 32.90
CA GLU A 36 -2.24 27.65 32.62
C GLU A 36 -1.85 29.10 32.96
N ASN A 37 -1.02 29.32 34.00
CA ASN A 37 -0.55 30.65 34.42
C ASN A 37 0.55 31.22 33.48
N LEU A 38 1.10 30.44 32.54
CA LEU A 38 2.13 30.92 31.62
C LEU A 38 1.52 31.85 30.57
N SER A 39 2.23 32.91 30.22
CA SER A 39 1.89 33.69 29.03
C SER A 39 2.04 32.84 27.76
N SER A 40 1.36 33.20 26.67
CA SER A 40 1.49 32.48 25.40
C SER A 40 2.93 32.40 24.88
N ALA A 41 3.71 33.48 25.07
CA ALA A 41 5.12 33.49 24.73
C ALA A 41 5.96 32.52 25.59
N ASN A 42 5.71 32.46 26.92
CA ASN A 42 6.40 31.56 27.83
C ASN A 42 5.98 30.10 27.58
N LEU A 43 4.73 29.86 27.20
CA LEU A 43 4.27 28.53 26.84
C LEU A 43 4.97 28.02 25.56
N ALA A 44 5.08 28.85 24.52
CA ALA A 44 5.83 28.51 23.30
C ALA A 44 7.33 28.30 23.57
N ALA A 45 7.93 29.11 24.46
CA ALA A 45 9.35 28.99 24.83
C ALA A 45 9.71 27.65 25.51
N LYS A 46 8.72 26.93 26.07
CA LYS A 46 8.93 25.58 26.61
C LYS A 46 9.49 24.59 25.60
N THR A 47 9.16 24.73 24.32
CA THR A 47 9.71 23.89 23.24
C THR A 47 11.23 23.99 23.15
N ALA A 48 11.79 25.21 23.21
CA ALA A 48 13.24 25.40 23.23
C ALA A 48 13.88 24.86 24.51
N GLU A 49 13.23 25.04 25.65
CA GLU A 49 13.68 24.47 26.93
C GLU A 49 13.76 22.95 26.87
N PHE A 50 12.74 22.27 26.37
CA PHE A 50 12.73 20.82 26.24
C PHE A 50 13.81 20.32 25.28
N LYS A 51 14.02 20.97 24.12
CA LYS A 51 15.10 20.62 23.19
C LYS A 51 16.48 20.69 23.88
N VAL A 52 16.72 21.72 24.70
CA VAL A 52 17.98 21.88 25.48
C VAL A 52 18.13 20.77 26.54
N ARG A 53 17.04 20.39 27.22
CA ARG A 53 17.04 19.31 28.23
C ARG A 53 17.36 17.96 27.61
N LEU A 54 16.80 17.65 26.41
CA LEU A 54 17.13 16.47 25.63
C LEU A 54 18.61 16.43 25.22
N GLN A 55 19.16 17.57 24.77
CA GLN A 55 20.59 17.68 24.46
C GLN A 55 21.50 17.46 25.69
N LYS A 56 21.01 17.73 26.89
CA LYS A 56 21.72 17.47 28.16
C LYS A 56 21.58 16.04 28.66
N GLY A 57 20.85 15.18 27.95
CA GLY A 57 20.72 13.75 28.24
C GLY A 57 19.46 13.33 28.98
N GLU A 58 18.48 14.23 29.20
CA GLU A 58 17.14 13.80 29.63
C GLU A 58 16.46 13.01 28.55
N THR A 59 15.62 12.06 28.92
CA THR A 59 14.87 11.23 27.97
C THR A 59 13.51 11.85 27.63
N LEU A 60 12.87 11.40 26.54
CA LEU A 60 11.50 11.80 26.20
C LEU A 60 10.52 11.43 27.33
N ASP A 61 10.72 10.31 28.02
CA ASP A 61 9.88 9.88 29.14
C ASP A 61 9.99 10.82 30.35
N ASP A 62 11.17 11.39 30.59
CA ASP A 62 11.39 12.33 31.72
C ASP A 62 10.60 13.63 31.49
N ILE A 63 10.59 14.16 30.29
CA ILE A 63 9.90 15.41 29.94
C ILE A 63 8.42 15.22 29.55
N LEU A 64 7.96 13.98 29.32
CA LEU A 64 6.61 13.67 28.84
C LEU A 64 5.51 14.34 29.66
N PRO A 65 5.51 14.30 31.03
CA PRO A 65 4.40 14.91 31.76
C PRO A 65 4.30 16.42 31.55
N GLU A 66 5.43 17.13 31.49
CA GLU A 66 5.47 18.58 31.25
C GLU A 66 5.07 18.90 29.81
N ALA A 67 5.60 18.15 28.83
CA ALA A 67 5.31 18.34 27.41
C ALA A 67 3.81 18.13 27.12
N PHE A 68 3.19 17.10 27.69
CA PHE A 68 1.75 16.84 27.52
C PHE A 68 0.89 17.93 28.19
N ALA A 69 1.29 18.44 29.35
CA ALA A 69 0.61 19.57 29.97
C ALA A 69 0.67 20.85 29.08
N VAL A 70 1.84 21.11 28.47
CA VAL A 70 2.04 22.24 27.55
C VAL A 70 1.16 22.10 26.29
N VAL A 71 1.10 20.90 25.66
CA VAL A 71 0.23 20.65 24.50
C VAL A 71 -1.24 20.78 24.86
N ARG A 72 -1.64 20.25 26.02
CA ARG A 72 -3.04 20.36 26.52
C ARG A 72 -3.48 21.81 26.65
N GLU A 73 -2.65 22.67 27.25
CA GLU A 73 -2.95 24.09 27.40
C GLU A 73 -2.90 24.83 26.06
N ALA A 74 -1.93 24.51 25.18
CA ALA A 74 -1.86 25.08 23.84
C ALA A 74 -3.11 24.74 23.02
N SER A 75 -3.55 23.49 23.05
CA SER A 75 -4.78 23.04 22.41
C SER A 75 -6.03 23.77 22.94
N LYS A 76 -6.13 23.94 24.27
CA LYS A 76 -7.21 24.73 24.90
C LYS A 76 -7.25 26.16 24.39
N ARG A 77 -6.07 26.82 24.27
CA ARG A 77 -5.99 28.23 23.82
C ARG A 77 -6.25 28.39 22.32
N VAL A 78 -5.74 27.48 21.50
CA VAL A 78 -5.72 27.62 20.04
C VAL A 78 -6.98 27.06 19.39
N LEU A 79 -7.46 25.88 19.89
CA LEU A 79 -8.60 25.17 19.33
C LEU A 79 -9.86 25.23 20.21
N GLY A 80 -9.75 25.71 21.46
CA GLY A 80 -10.83 25.60 22.47
C GLY A 80 -11.02 24.18 23.01
N MET A 81 -10.13 23.25 22.67
CA MET A 81 -10.25 21.83 23.02
C MET A 81 -9.23 21.44 24.09
N ARG A 82 -9.71 21.11 25.29
CA ARG A 82 -8.88 20.56 26.37
C ARG A 82 -8.90 19.04 26.30
N HIS A 83 -7.74 18.39 26.24
CA HIS A 83 -7.64 16.92 26.26
C HIS A 83 -8.23 16.34 27.55
N PHE A 84 -9.05 15.30 27.42
CA PHE A 84 -9.56 14.49 28.52
C PHE A 84 -8.48 13.54 29.03
N ASP A 85 -8.65 13.01 30.24
CA ASP A 85 -7.69 12.08 30.83
C ASP A 85 -7.53 10.78 30.00
N VAL A 86 -8.63 10.29 29.42
CA VAL A 86 -8.58 9.14 28.49
C VAL A 86 -7.76 9.45 27.23
N GLN A 87 -7.77 10.70 26.77
CA GLN A 87 -6.97 11.14 25.63
C GLN A 87 -5.48 11.26 26.00
N LEU A 88 -5.17 11.68 27.21
CA LEU A 88 -3.78 11.64 27.74
C LEU A 88 -3.27 10.20 27.82
N ILE A 89 -4.11 9.25 28.25
CA ILE A 89 -3.77 7.82 28.24
C ILE A 89 -3.45 7.38 26.80
N GLY A 90 -4.29 7.74 25.82
CA GLY A 90 -4.05 7.46 24.41
C GLY A 90 -2.72 7.99 23.89
N GLY A 91 -2.40 9.24 24.22
CA GLY A 91 -1.10 9.85 23.90
C GLY A 91 0.10 9.09 24.47
N CYS A 92 0.01 8.64 25.74
CA CYS A 92 1.05 7.82 26.36
C CYS A 92 1.22 6.45 25.67
N VAL A 93 0.11 5.81 25.30
CA VAL A 93 0.12 4.52 24.57
C VAL A 93 0.83 4.67 23.22
N LEU A 94 0.47 5.71 22.47
CA LEU A 94 1.10 6.01 21.17
C LEU A 94 2.60 6.31 21.32
N HIS A 95 2.98 7.11 22.34
CA HIS A 95 4.39 7.40 22.60
C HIS A 95 5.21 6.13 22.88
N ARG A 96 4.61 5.13 23.51
CA ARG A 96 5.25 3.82 23.79
C ARG A 96 5.34 2.88 22.58
N GLY A 97 4.98 3.33 21.39
CA GLY A 97 5.01 2.48 20.18
C GLY A 97 3.97 1.37 20.24
N LYS A 98 2.76 1.67 20.68
CA LYS A 98 1.64 0.71 20.78
C LYS A 98 0.42 1.23 20.04
N ILE A 99 -0.58 0.37 19.85
CA ILE A 99 -1.87 0.76 19.26
C ILE A 99 -2.82 1.21 20.38
N ALA A 100 -3.30 2.45 20.26
CA ALA A 100 -4.35 3.00 21.11
C ALA A 100 -5.72 2.66 20.50
N GLU A 101 -6.42 1.67 21.07
CA GLU A 101 -7.81 1.42 20.69
C GLU A 101 -8.71 2.40 21.47
N MET A 102 -9.16 3.42 20.76
CA MET A 102 -10.12 4.41 21.25
C MET A 102 -11.36 4.41 20.36
N ARG A 103 -12.53 4.33 20.95
CA ARG A 103 -13.78 4.28 20.17
C ARG A 103 -13.92 5.51 19.27
N THR A 104 -14.66 5.34 18.18
CA THR A 104 -14.97 6.43 17.27
C THR A 104 -15.66 7.56 18.02
N GLY A 105 -15.29 8.82 17.74
CA GLY A 105 -15.81 10.00 18.46
C GLY A 105 -15.09 10.36 19.76
N GLU A 106 -14.04 9.62 20.18
CA GLU A 106 -13.23 9.94 21.35
C GLU A 106 -12.09 10.95 21.07
N GLY A 107 -12.03 11.52 19.85
CA GLY A 107 -11.08 12.57 19.49
C GLY A 107 -9.66 12.08 19.25
N LYS A 108 -9.48 10.95 18.55
CA LYS A 108 -8.16 10.37 18.21
C LYS A 108 -7.22 11.37 17.52
N THR A 109 -7.72 12.19 16.61
CA THR A 109 -6.95 13.24 15.92
C THR A 109 -6.29 14.21 16.90
N LEU A 110 -7.04 14.62 17.94
CA LEU A 110 -6.50 15.47 19.01
C LEU A 110 -5.47 14.73 19.88
N VAL A 111 -5.68 13.44 20.15
CA VAL A 111 -4.75 12.58 20.91
C VAL A 111 -3.38 12.53 20.23
N ALA A 112 -3.35 12.39 18.90
CA ALA A 112 -2.10 12.33 18.15
C ALA A 112 -1.20 13.57 18.34
N THR A 113 -1.77 14.73 18.73
CA THR A 113 -0.98 15.95 18.97
C THR A 113 0.03 15.80 20.11
N LEU A 114 -0.30 15.01 21.12
CA LEU A 114 0.54 14.78 22.30
C LEU A 114 1.85 14.07 21.97
N PRO A 115 1.82 12.83 21.43
CA PRO A 115 3.05 12.11 21.10
C PRO A 115 3.77 12.71 19.87
N ALA A 116 3.05 13.32 18.92
CA ALA A 116 3.67 13.96 17.77
C ALA A 116 4.55 15.14 18.23
N TYR A 117 4.03 16.04 19.08
CA TYR A 117 4.81 17.12 19.66
C TYR A 117 6.04 16.60 20.42
N LEU A 118 5.84 15.65 21.35
CA LEU A 118 6.92 15.14 22.20
C LEU A 118 8.06 14.54 21.38
N ASN A 119 7.74 13.71 20.39
CA ASN A 119 8.76 13.04 19.58
C ASN A 119 9.41 14.00 18.55
N ALA A 120 8.70 15.03 18.08
CA ALA A 120 9.25 16.06 17.19
C ALA A 120 10.35 16.88 17.85
N LEU A 121 10.38 16.97 19.21
CA LEU A 121 11.45 17.66 19.95
C LEU A 121 12.85 17.08 19.69
N THR A 122 12.95 15.82 19.24
CA THR A 122 14.23 15.20 18.85
C THR A 122 14.85 15.78 17.58
N GLY A 123 14.07 16.50 16.75
CA GLY A 123 14.49 17.02 15.44
C GLY A 123 14.59 15.97 14.32
N LYS A 124 14.28 14.69 14.62
CA LYS A 124 14.39 13.59 13.65
C LYS A 124 13.16 13.43 12.73
N GLY A 125 12.10 14.20 12.98
CA GLY A 125 10.85 14.15 12.22
C GLY A 125 9.84 13.13 12.77
N VAL A 126 8.57 13.47 12.62
CA VAL A 126 7.41 12.64 12.96
C VAL A 126 6.46 12.61 11.79
N HIS A 127 6.04 11.43 11.35
CA HIS A 127 5.03 11.25 10.32
C HIS A 127 3.69 10.89 10.95
N VAL A 128 2.63 11.58 10.54
CA VAL A 128 1.23 11.26 10.90
C VAL A 128 0.52 10.83 9.64
N VAL A 129 0.21 9.55 9.58
CA VAL A 129 -0.29 8.89 8.37
C VAL A 129 -1.80 8.73 8.44
N THR A 130 -2.50 9.15 7.40
CA THR A 130 -3.95 9.06 7.24
C THR A 130 -4.33 8.23 6.01
N VAL A 131 -5.60 7.86 5.90
CA VAL A 131 -6.12 7.02 4.80
C VAL A 131 -6.40 7.79 3.50
N ASN A 132 -6.44 9.12 3.51
CA ASN A 132 -6.68 9.93 2.30
C ASN A 132 -6.21 11.38 2.46
N ASP A 133 -6.09 12.08 1.33
CA ASP A 133 -5.61 13.47 1.24
C ASP A 133 -6.53 14.47 1.98
N TYR A 134 -7.84 14.24 1.96
CA TYR A 134 -8.79 15.11 2.67
C TYR A 134 -8.49 15.14 4.17
N LEU A 135 -8.32 13.97 4.79
CA LEU A 135 -7.99 13.88 6.21
C LEU A 135 -6.60 14.43 6.50
N ALA A 136 -5.60 14.11 5.65
CA ALA A 136 -4.25 14.64 5.81
C ALA A 136 -4.25 16.17 5.80
N LYS A 137 -4.96 16.80 4.85
CA LYS A 137 -5.09 18.24 4.73
C LYS A 137 -5.84 18.85 5.92
N ARG A 138 -7.03 18.36 6.23
CA ARG A 138 -7.85 18.84 7.36
C ARG A 138 -7.06 18.78 8.67
N ASP A 139 -6.46 17.62 8.97
CA ASP A 139 -5.80 17.38 10.25
C ASP A 139 -4.50 18.16 10.37
N SER A 140 -3.73 18.33 9.27
CA SER A 140 -2.54 19.18 9.24
C SER A 140 -2.86 20.66 9.42
N GLU A 141 -4.00 21.15 8.88
CA GLU A 141 -4.45 22.54 9.04
C GLU A 141 -4.94 22.78 10.45
N GLU A 142 -5.80 21.92 10.98
CA GLU A 142 -6.45 22.10 12.29
C GLU A 142 -5.46 21.84 13.44
N MET A 143 -4.83 20.66 13.49
CA MET A 143 -3.85 20.32 14.54
C MET A 143 -2.54 21.07 14.37
N GLY A 144 -2.17 21.42 13.15
CA GLY A 144 -0.99 22.22 12.83
C GLY A 144 -0.99 23.60 13.52
N ARG A 145 -2.17 24.16 13.82
CA ARG A 145 -2.26 25.39 14.59
C ARG A 145 -1.66 25.25 16.00
N VAL A 146 -1.81 24.09 16.65
CA VAL A 146 -1.23 23.81 17.97
C VAL A 146 0.31 23.72 17.87
N TYR A 147 0.82 22.97 16.89
CA TYR A 147 2.26 22.81 16.69
C TYR A 147 2.94 24.12 16.36
N LYS A 148 2.37 24.89 15.41
CA LYS A 148 2.88 26.22 15.04
C LYS A 148 2.88 27.19 16.20
N PHE A 149 1.85 27.17 17.05
CA PHE A 149 1.79 27.97 18.27
C PHE A 149 2.93 27.62 19.22
N LEU A 150 3.32 26.36 19.30
CA LEU A 150 4.43 25.86 20.11
C LEU A 150 5.79 25.98 19.40
N GLY A 151 5.87 26.57 18.20
CA GLY A 151 7.11 26.83 17.48
C GLY A 151 7.66 25.64 16.69
N LEU A 152 6.83 24.64 16.35
CA LEU A 152 7.20 23.55 15.45
C LEU A 152 6.64 23.77 14.04
N SER A 153 7.40 23.30 13.04
CA SER A 153 7.01 23.31 11.63
C SER A 153 6.11 22.11 11.28
N VAL A 154 5.20 22.32 10.34
CA VAL A 154 4.27 21.29 9.87
C VAL A 154 4.30 21.22 8.35
N GLY A 155 4.55 20.03 7.82
CA GLY A 155 4.49 19.69 6.40
C GLY A 155 3.23 18.87 6.08
N LEU A 156 2.83 18.90 4.82
CA LEU A 156 1.73 18.12 4.27
C LEU A 156 2.20 17.47 2.97
N ILE A 157 1.98 16.18 2.85
CA ILE A 157 2.24 15.38 1.64
C ILE A 157 0.89 14.87 1.13
N VAL A 158 0.54 15.30 -0.08
CA VAL A 158 -0.65 14.89 -0.82
C VAL A 158 -0.28 14.60 -2.27
N HIS A 159 -1.22 14.06 -3.02
CA HIS A 159 -1.05 13.81 -4.44
C HIS A 159 -0.70 15.10 -5.22
N ASP A 160 -0.11 14.98 -6.39
CA ASP A 160 0.25 16.09 -7.32
C ASP A 160 1.23 17.15 -6.79
N MET A 161 2.02 16.86 -5.75
CA MET A 161 3.08 17.75 -5.30
C MET A 161 4.38 17.53 -6.07
N ASP A 162 5.08 18.63 -6.41
CA ASP A 162 6.41 18.57 -6.99
C ASP A 162 7.52 18.20 -5.97
N PHE A 163 8.68 17.81 -6.45
CA PHE A 163 9.82 17.38 -5.61
C PHE A 163 10.26 18.44 -4.60
N PRO A 164 10.43 19.73 -4.97
CA PRO A 164 10.84 20.78 -4.01
C PRO A 164 9.83 20.95 -2.88
N ALA A 165 8.52 20.92 -3.16
CA ALA A 165 7.47 21.04 -2.16
C ALA A 165 7.43 19.82 -1.23
N ARG A 166 7.58 18.60 -1.78
CA ARG A 166 7.69 17.36 -0.98
C ARG A 166 8.89 17.42 -0.05
N ARG A 167 10.07 17.79 -0.56
CA ARG A 167 11.30 17.93 0.24
C ARG A 167 11.14 18.92 1.39
N ALA A 168 10.53 20.06 1.12
CA ALA A 168 10.22 21.06 2.15
C ALA A 168 9.26 20.53 3.21
N ALA A 169 8.24 19.74 2.81
CA ALA A 169 7.29 19.14 3.72
C ALA A 169 7.92 18.04 4.60
N TYR A 170 8.80 17.20 4.06
CA TYR A 170 9.54 16.19 4.84
C TYR A 170 10.60 16.83 5.76
N ALA A 171 11.11 18.02 5.44
CA ALA A 171 12.04 18.74 6.30
C ALA A 171 11.37 19.33 7.55
N ALA A 172 10.02 19.40 7.61
CA ALA A 172 9.27 19.86 8.77
C ALA A 172 9.44 18.95 10.00
N ASP A 173 9.18 19.48 11.21
CA ASP A 173 9.23 18.70 12.45
C ASP A 173 8.16 17.62 12.49
N ILE A 174 6.96 17.89 11.93
CA ILE A 174 5.83 16.98 11.83
C ILE A 174 5.27 17.02 10.41
N THR A 175 5.15 15.86 9.76
CA THR A 175 4.65 15.74 8.39
C THR A 175 3.40 14.87 8.37
N TYR A 176 2.29 15.44 7.89
CA TYR A 176 1.04 14.73 7.61
C TYR A 176 1.03 14.26 6.16
N GLY A 177 0.44 13.10 5.90
CA GLY A 177 0.25 12.61 4.54
C GLY A 177 -0.51 11.30 4.49
N THR A 178 -0.76 10.80 3.28
CA THR A 178 -1.40 9.50 3.09
C THR A 178 -0.39 8.36 3.11
N ASN A 179 -0.85 7.18 3.53
CA ASN A 179 -0.04 5.95 3.54
C ASN A 179 0.64 5.68 2.19
N ASN A 180 -0.10 5.88 1.10
CA ASN A 180 0.39 5.64 -0.25
C ASN A 180 1.51 6.60 -0.64
N GLU A 181 1.30 7.91 -0.43
CA GLU A 181 2.29 8.91 -0.81
C GLU A 181 3.62 8.73 -0.06
N PHE A 182 3.56 8.38 1.24
CA PHE A 182 4.78 8.06 1.99
C PHE A 182 5.51 6.85 1.41
N GLY A 183 4.78 5.80 1.05
CA GLY A 183 5.38 4.60 0.47
C GLY A 183 5.88 4.83 -0.96
N PHE A 184 5.15 5.60 -1.78
CA PHE A 184 5.62 5.96 -3.12
C PHE A 184 6.82 6.90 -3.10
N ASP A 185 6.88 7.84 -2.17
CA ASP A 185 8.07 8.69 -2.01
C ASP A 185 9.30 7.89 -1.61
N TYR A 186 9.13 6.84 -0.76
CA TYR A 186 10.20 5.90 -0.47
C TYR A 186 10.69 5.18 -1.72
N LEU A 187 9.78 4.70 -2.56
CA LEU A 187 10.16 4.03 -3.81
C LEU A 187 10.83 5.01 -4.78
N ARG A 188 10.28 6.23 -4.93
CA ARG A 188 10.87 7.28 -5.78
C ARG A 188 12.28 7.65 -5.34
N ASP A 189 12.52 7.83 -4.05
CA ASP A 189 13.85 8.15 -3.49
C ASP A 189 14.89 7.07 -3.79
N ASN A 190 14.44 5.82 -3.97
CA ASN A 190 15.33 4.72 -4.36
C ASN A 190 15.45 4.51 -5.88
N MET A 191 14.88 5.42 -6.69
CA MET A 191 14.98 5.42 -8.17
C MET A 191 15.62 6.69 -8.71
N VAL A 192 15.85 7.73 -7.88
CA VAL A 192 16.46 9.00 -8.30
C VAL A 192 17.92 8.80 -8.70
N VAL A 193 18.40 9.62 -9.61
CA VAL A 193 19.79 9.57 -10.12
C VAL A 193 20.73 10.59 -9.44
N SER A 194 20.18 11.44 -8.57
CA SER A 194 20.94 12.47 -7.86
C SER A 194 20.38 12.67 -6.44
N GLU A 195 21.27 12.95 -5.46
CA GLU A 195 20.91 13.15 -4.05
C GLU A 195 19.93 14.32 -3.83
N ASP A 196 20.02 15.36 -4.65
CA ASP A 196 19.15 16.53 -4.57
C ASP A 196 17.71 16.26 -5.01
N GLN A 197 17.43 15.12 -5.62
CA GLN A 197 16.09 14.66 -5.93
C GLN A 197 15.45 13.86 -4.78
N MET A 198 16.22 13.39 -3.81
CA MET A 198 15.66 12.68 -2.63
C MET A 198 14.84 13.63 -1.77
N VAL A 199 13.67 13.16 -1.32
CA VAL A 199 12.73 13.97 -0.54
C VAL A 199 12.59 13.52 0.92
N GLN A 200 12.67 12.21 1.21
CA GLN A 200 12.49 11.69 2.56
C GLN A 200 13.77 11.79 3.39
N ARG A 201 13.59 11.94 4.71
CA ARG A 201 14.62 11.75 5.72
C ARG A 201 14.58 10.34 6.29
N GLU A 202 15.44 10.02 7.27
CA GLU A 202 15.35 8.75 8.01
C GLU A 202 13.97 8.57 8.66
N LEU A 203 13.43 7.34 8.57
CA LEU A 203 12.12 6.97 9.11
C LEU A 203 12.21 6.79 10.63
N ASN A 204 11.92 7.87 11.37
CA ASN A 204 12.10 7.89 12.83
C ASN A 204 10.83 7.44 13.57
N TYR A 205 9.76 8.24 13.58
CA TYR A 205 8.53 7.92 14.30
C TYR A 205 7.30 8.10 13.42
N CYS A 206 6.43 7.10 13.42
CA CYS A 206 5.18 7.12 12.68
C CYS A 206 3.98 6.89 13.61
N ILE A 207 2.95 7.72 13.43
CA ILE A 207 1.62 7.54 14.02
C ILE A 207 0.65 7.25 12.88
N VAL A 208 0.08 6.04 12.86
CA VAL A 208 -0.89 5.63 11.83
C VAL A 208 -2.30 5.83 12.35
N ASP A 209 -3.05 6.77 11.77
CA ASP A 209 -4.49 6.92 12.05
C ASP A 209 -5.28 5.87 11.27
N GLU A 210 -6.33 5.33 11.90
CA GLU A 210 -7.09 4.20 11.37
C GLU A 210 -6.17 3.01 10.99
N VAL A 211 -5.30 2.64 11.93
CA VAL A 211 -4.21 1.66 11.75
C VAL A 211 -4.69 0.30 11.22
N ASP A 212 -5.89 -0.11 11.55
CA ASP A 212 -6.51 -1.34 11.07
C ASP A 212 -6.90 -1.27 9.58
N SER A 213 -7.23 -0.10 9.05
CA SER A 213 -7.40 0.06 7.62
C SER A 213 -6.07 -0.08 6.88
N ILE A 214 -5.10 0.71 7.31
CA ILE A 214 -3.83 0.83 6.59
C ILE A 214 -2.99 -0.45 6.71
N LEU A 215 -2.84 -0.99 7.93
CA LEU A 215 -1.94 -2.12 8.17
C LEU A 215 -2.59 -3.50 8.01
N ILE A 216 -3.93 -3.58 7.90
CA ILE A 216 -4.64 -4.85 7.70
C ILE A 216 -5.38 -4.86 6.36
N ASP A 217 -6.33 -3.93 6.12
CA ASP A 217 -7.18 -4.00 4.93
C ASP A 217 -6.41 -3.69 3.65
N GLU A 218 -5.70 -2.56 3.62
CA GLU A 218 -4.94 -2.11 2.47
C GLU A 218 -3.63 -2.87 2.28
N ALA A 219 -3.15 -3.57 3.32
CA ALA A 219 -1.90 -4.34 3.31
C ALA A 219 -1.99 -5.70 2.57
N ARG A 220 -2.98 -5.89 1.70
CA ARG A 220 -3.12 -7.07 0.84
C ARG A 220 -2.38 -6.94 -0.48
N THR A 221 -2.16 -5.74 -0.94
CA THR A 221 -1.47 -5.45 -2.21
C THR A 221 -0.26 -4.56 -1.96
N PRO A 222 0.88 -4.83 -2.62
CA PRO A 222 2.05 -3.97 -2.51
C PRO A 222 1.82 -2.64 -3.24
N LEU A 223 2.63 -1.65 -2.89
CA LEU A 223 2.83 -0.45 -3.69
C LEU A 223 3.77 -0.79 -4.85
N ILE A 224 3.40 -0.42 -6.06
CA ILE A 224 4.16 -0.71 -7.27
C ILE A 224 4.30 0.56 -8.09
N ILE A 225 5.51 0.88 -8.50
CA ILE A 225 5.80 1.84 -9.56
C ILE A 225 6.11 1.03 -10.81
N SER A 226 5.39 1.28 -11.90
CA SER A 226 5.54 0.55 -13.15
C SER A 226 5.80 1.49 -14.33
N GLY A 227 6.58 1.01 -15.28
CA GLY A 227 6.85 1.67 -16.55
C GLY A 227 6.26 0.90 -17.73
N PRO A 228 6.31 1.45 -18.94
CA PRO A 228 5.83 0.77 -20.15
C PRO A 228 6.74 -0.42 -20.49
N GLY A 229 6.17 -1.62 -20.56
CA GLY A 229 6.87 -2.83 -20.99
C GLY A 229 6.92 -3.00 -22.50
N GLU A 230 7.73 -3.94 -22.97
CA GLU A 230 7.98 -4.18 -24.40
C GLU A 230 7.00 -5.17 -25.04
N LYS A 231 6.24 -5.96 -24.28
CA LYS A 231 5.44 -7.07 -24.79
C LYS A 231 4.22 -6.63 -25.62
N SER A 232 3.92 -7.40 -26.68
CA SER A 232 2.82 -7.17 -27.61
C SER A 232 1.45 -7.44 -26.98
N THR A 233 0.45 -6.58 -27.29
CA THR A 233 -0.92 -6.64 -26.76
C THR A 233 -1.92 -7.42 -27.62
N ASP A 234 -1.52 -7.87 -28.80
CA ASP A 234 -2.45 -8.43 -29.79
C ASP A 234 -3.04 -9.79 -29.36
N LEU A 235 -2.26 -10.59 -28.63
CA LEU A 235 -2.69 -11.92 -28.18
C LEU A 235 -3.86 -11.86 -27.16
N TYR A 236 -3.94 -10.83 -26.31
CA TYR A 236 -5.05 -10.66 -25.37
C TYR A 236 -6.41 -10.58 -26.04
N LYS A 237 -6.50 -9.90 -27.21
CA LYS A 237 -7.73 -9.80 -27.99
C LYS A 237 -8.14 -11.14 -28.59
N VAL A 238 -7.16 -11.91 -29.06
CA VAL A 238 -7.40 -13.26 -29.60
C VAL A 238 -7.89 -14.18 -28.49
N LEU A 239 -7.21 -14.18 -27.34
CA LEU A 239 -7.58 -15.01 -26.20
C LEU A 239 -8.93 -14.62 -25.58
N ALA A 240 -9.28 -13.34 -25.53
CA ALA A 240 -10.62 -12.90 -25.12
C ALA A 240 -11.71 -13.53 -26.01
N HIS A 241 -11.47 -13.62 -27.32
CA HIS A 241 -12.39 -14.28 -28.25
C HIS A 241 -12.44 -15.81 -28.05
N VAL A 242 -11.29 -16.46 -27.82
CA VAL A 242 -11.20 -17.88 -27.49
C VAL A 242 -12.02 -18.19 -26.24
N VAL A 243 -11.74 -17.46 -25.14
CA VAL A 243 -12.38 -17.67 -23.85
C VAL A 243 -13.88 -17.34 -23.87
N ALA A 244 -14.32 -16.37 -24.70
CA ALA A 244 -15.74 -16.06 -24.88
C ALA A 244 -16.56 -17.31 -25.33
N ASN A 245 -15.92 -18.19 -26.11
CA ASN A 245 -16.53 -19.44 -26.62
C ASN A 245 -16.36 -20.65 -25.69
N MET A 246 -15.77 -20.49 -24.52
CA MET A 246 -15.60 -21.56 -23.53
C MET A 246 -16.76 -21.59 -22.54
N THR A 247 -17.12 -22.80 -22.07
CA THR A 247 -18.25 -23.07 -21.16
C THR A 247 -17.74 -23.53 -19.80
N GLU A 248 -18.27 -22.93 -18.74
CA GLU A 248 -17.98 -23.35 -17.36
C GLU A 248 -18.51 -24.79 -17.09
N GLY A 249 -17.73 -25.57 -16.34
CA GLY A 249 -18.01 -26.96 -16.03
C GLY A 249 -17.56 -27.96 -17.10
N GLU A 250 -17.36 -27.55 -18.35
CA GLU A 250 -16.85 -28.36 -19.46
C GLU A 250 -15.41 -27.96 -19.81
N ASP A 251 -15.20 -26.70 -20.19
CA ASP A 251 -13.90 -26.18 -20.65
C ASP A 251 -13.02 -25.62 -19.50
N TYR A 252 -13.64 -25.15 -18.41
CA TYR A 252 -12.94 -24.65 -17.23
C TYR A 252 -13.79 -24.82 -15.97
N THR A 253 -13.13 -24.83 -14.81
CA THR A 253 -13.76 -24.90 -13.49
C THR A 253 -13.47 -23.62 -12.71
N VAL A 254 -14.44 -23.19 -11.87
CA VAL A 254 -14.34 -21.99 -11.05
C VAL A 254 -14.47 -22.37 -9.58
N ASP A 255 -13.52 -21.96 -8.75
CA ASP A 255 -13.65 -21.99 -7.30
C ASP A 255 -13.86 -20.55 -6.78
N GLU A 256 -15.11 -20.16 -6.62
CA GLU A 256 -15.46 -18.83 -6.11
C GLU A 256 -14.90 -18.57 -4.70
N LYS A 257 -14.76 -19.62 -3.86
CA LYS A 257 -14.23 -19.50 -2.50
C LYS A 257 -12.75 -19.14 -2.51
N GLN A 258 -12.00 -19.75 -3.43
CA GLN A 258 -10.56 -19.50 -3.58
C GLN A 258 -10.23 -18.40 -4.59
N LYS A 259 -11.25 -17.86 -5.28
CA LYS A 259 -11.10 -16.93 -6.41
C LYS A 259 -10.11 -17.48 -7.46
N GLN A 260 -10.24 -18.76 -7.79
CA GLN A 260 -9.40 -19.47 -8.76
C GLN A 260 -10.22 -20.00 -9.92
N VAL A 261 -9.59 -20.05 -11.08
CA VAL A 261 -10.12 -20.66 -12.31
C VAL A 261 -9.06 -21.61 -12.85
N ALA A 262 -9.45 -22.77 -13.28
CA ALA A 262 -8.55 -23.73 -13.92
C ALA A 262 -9.18 -24.25 -15.22
N PRO A 263 -8.44 -24.23 -16.36
CA PRO A 263 -8.91 -24.88 -17.58
C PRO A 263 -8.88 -26.40 -17.42
N THR A 264 -9.82 -27.09 -18.05
CA THR A 264 -9.82 -28.54 -18.16
C THR A 264 -8.95 -28.98 -19.36
N GLU A 265 -8.64 -30.28 -19.45
CA GLU A 265 -7.96 -30.82 -20.65
C GLU A 265 -8.73 -30.55 -21.93
N VAL A 266 -10.08 -30.61 -21.86
CA VAL A 266 -10.95 -30.28 -23.00
C VAL A 266 -10.85 -28.82 -23.38
N GLY A 267 -10.80 -27.92 -22.38
CA GLY A 267 -10.65 -26.50 -22.60
C GLY A 267 -9.29 -26.12 -23.20
N ILE A 268 -8.20 -26.76 -22.74
CA ILE A 268 -6.85 -26.57 -23.30
C ILE A 268 -6.83 -27.01 -24.76
N ALA A 269 -7.29 -28.22 -25.07
CA ALA A 269 -7.33 -28.70 -26.47
C ALA A 269 -8.20 -27.84 -27.38
N LYS A 270 -9.29 -27.27 -26.85
CA LYS A 270 -10.14 -26.32 -27.59
C LYS A 270 -9.42 -25.01 -27.87
N ALA A 271 -8.69 -24.48 -26.88
CA ALA A 271 -7.89 -23.26 -27.01
C ALA A 271 -6.76 -23.45 -28.02
N GLU A 272 -5.98 -24.55 -27.93
CA GLU A 272 -4.93 -24.91 -28.88
C GLU A 272 -5.43 -24.97 -30.31
N LYS A 273 -6.58 -25.62 -30.50
CA LYS A 273 -7.21 -25.70 -31.83
C LYS A 273 -7.63 -24.33 -32.37
N MET A 274 -8.16 -23.45 -31.50
CA MET A 274 -8.60 -22.11 -31.95
C MET A 274 -7.42 -21.18 -32.21
N LEU A 275 -6.31 -21.34 -31.48
CA LEU A 275 -5.07 -20.59 -31.67
C LEU A 275 -4.20 -21.14 -32.82
N GLY A 276 -4.43 -22.39 -33.24
CA GLY A 276 -3.63 -23.07 -34.25
C GLY A 276 -2.23 -23.48 -33.77
N ILE A 277 -2.08 -23.69 -32.46
CA ILE A 277 -0.83 -24.16 -31.84
C ILE A 277 -0.93 -25.63 -31.45
N SER A 278 0.20 -26.31 -31.38
CA SER A 278 0.28 -27.75 -31.06
C SER A 278 0.38 -28.03 -29.58
N ASN A 279 0.89 -27.10 -28.80
CA ASN A 279 1.08 -27.24 -27.35
C ASN A 279 1.02 -25.85 -26.67
N MET A 280 0.10 -25.70 -25.73
CA MET A 280 -0.09 -24.46 -24.96
C MET A 280 1.09 -24.10 -24.05
N TYR A 281 1.87 -25.12 -23.66
CA TYR A 281 3.01 -24.99 -22.74
C TYR A 281 4.37 -24.88 -23.44
N ASP A 282 4.36 -24.75 -24.78
CA ASP A 282 5.58 -24.61 -25.55
C ASP A 282 5.96 -23.12 -25.70
N ASN A 283 7.08 -22.75 -25.09
CA ASN A 283 7.57 -21.36 -25.06
C ASN A 283 8.63 -21.09 -26.16
N GLU A 284 8.64 -21.86 -27.28
CA GLU A 284 9.63 -21.71 -28.37
C GLU A 284 9.78 -20.28 -28.91
N HIS A 285 8.79 -19.39 -28.68
CA HIS A 285 8.79 -18.01 -29.18
C HIS A 285 8.71 -16.96 -28.07
N GLY A 286 8.98 -17.33 -26.79
CA GLY A 286 8.95 -16.39 -25.66
C GLY A 286 7.54 -15.87 -25.33
N VAL A 287 6.47 -16.53 -25.79
CA VAL A 287 5.08 -16.17 -25.53
C VAL A 287 4.48 -17.19 -24.58
N ASP A 288 4.07 -16.75 -23.42
CA ASP A 288 3.39 -17.62 -22.44
C ASP A 288 1.87 -17.65 -22.70
N TYR A 289 1.47 -18.54 -23.61
CA TYR A 289 0.06 -18.74 -23.95
C TYR A 289 -0.76 -19.24 -22.75
N SER A 290 -0.15 -20.06 -21.88
CA SER A 290 -0.84 -20.65 -20.74
C SER A 290 -1.19 -19.59 -19.70
N HIS A 291 -0.25 -18.72 -19.38
CA HIS A 291 -0.45 -17.60 -18.45
C HIS A 291 -1.52 -16.63 -18.97
N GLN A 292 -1.44 -16.22 -20.22
CA GLN A 292 -2.41 -15.29 -20.80
C GLN A 292 -3.81 -15.90 -20.94
N LEU A 293 -3.93 -17.21 -21.21
CA LEU A 293 -5.21 -17.93 -21.16
C LEU A 293 -5.83 -17.90 -19.75
N MET A 294 -5.00 -18.12 -18.72
CA MET A 294 -5.44 -18.04 -17.35
C MET A 294 -5.94 -16.65 -16.98
N CYS A 295 -5.25 -15.60 -17.43
CA CYS A 295 -5.68 -14.20 -17.21
C CYS A 295 -7.02 -13.92 -17.92
N ALA A 296 -7.20 -14.40 -19.15
CA ALA A 296 -8.45 -14.25 -19.89
C ALA A 296 -9.62 -15.01 -19.22
N LEU A 297 -9.38 -16.21 -18.69
CA LEU A 297 -10.37 -16.98 -17.93
C LEU A 297 -10.72 -16.30 -16.62
N LYS A 298 -9.74 -15.79 -15.85
CA LYS A 298 -9.97 -14.99 -14.63
C LYS A 298 -10.80 -13.74 -14.95
N ALA A 299 -10.46 -13.02 -16.00
CA ALA A 299 -11.21 -11.84 -16.45
C ALA A 299 -12.67 -12.16 -16.79
N LYS A 300 -12.94 -13.32 -17.41
CA LYS A 300 -14.30 -13.77 -17.76
C LYS A 300 -15.10 -14.20 -16.56
N ALA A 301 -14.54 -15.10 -15.72
CA ALA A 301 -15.27 -15.84 -14.72
C ALA A 301 -15.34 -15.12 -13.36
N LEU A 302 -14.31 -14.39 -12.98
CA LEU A 302 -14.18 -13.83 -11.62
C LEU A 302 -14.28 -12.29 -11.58
N MET A 303 -14.02 -11.59 -12.69
CA MET A 303 -14.03 -10.13 -12.72
C MET A 303 -15.34 -9.61 -13.32
N HIS A 304 -16.12 -8.89 -12.52
CA HIS A 304 -17.45 -8.41 -12.89
C HIS A 304 -17.48 -6.89 -13.00
N ARG A 305 -18.05 -6.42 -14.10
CA ARG A 305 -18.27 -5.00 -14.33
C ARG A 305 -19.22 -4.43 -13.25
N ASP A 306 -18.99 -3.18 -12.85
CA ASP A 306 -19.72 -2.43 -11.81
C ASP A 306 -19.59 -3.02 -10.39
N ARG A 307 -18.74 -4.06 -10.21
CA ARG A 307 -18.35 -4.61 -8.90
C ARG A 307 -16.85 -4.50 -8.69
N ASP A 308 -16.06 -5.11 -9.58
CA ASP A 308 -14.60 -5.20 -9.47
C ASP A 308 -13.90 -4.11 -10.31
N TYR A 309 -14.57 -3.62 -11.35
CA TYR A 309 -14.11 -2.52 -12.21
C TYR A 309 -15.30 -1.82 -12.89
N VAL A 310 -15.06 -0.60 -13.37
CA VAL A 310 -15.99 0.14 -14.24
C VAL A 310 -15.31 0.48 -15.57
N VAL A 311 -16.10 0.70 -16.61
CA VAL A 311 -15.60 1.23 -17.90
C VAL A 311 -16.08 2.67 -18.03
N LYS A 312 -15.13 3.61 -18.05
CA LYS A 312 -15.42 5.04 -18.20
C LYS A 312 -14.43 5.66 -19.18
N ASP A 313 -14.92 6.49 -20.09
CA ASP A 313 -14.11 7.20 -21.09
C ASP A 313 -13.20 6.28 -21.94
N GLY A 314 -13.65 5.03 -22.19
CA GLY A 314 -12.90 4.03 -22.95
C GLY A 314 -11.75 3.36 -22.18
N GLN A 315 -11.71 3.51 -20.86
CA GLN A 315 -10.73 2.91 -19.96
C GLN A 315 -11.40 2.01 -18.93
N VAL A 316 -10.70 0.95 -18.53
CA VAL A 316 -11.05 0.11 -17.39
C VAL A 316 -10.49 0.77 -16.12
N ILE A 317 -11.35 1.04 -15.15
CA ILE A 317 -10.96 1.63 -13.87
C ILE A 317 -11.33 0.64 -12.77
N ILE A 318 -10.38 0.32 -11.92
CA ILE A 318 -10.56 -0.62 -10.81
C ILE A 318 -11.51 -0.02 -9.78
N VAL A 319 -12.37 -0.85 -9.20
CA VAL A 319 -13.16 -0.53 -7.99
C VAL A 319 -12.49 -1.23 -6.82
N ASP A 320 -12.11 -0.48 -5.80
CA ASP A 320 -11.54 -1.06 -4.59
C ASP A 320 -12.58 -1.92 -3.85
N GLU A 321 -12.25 -3.17 -3.61
CA GLU A 321 -13.13 -4.15 -2.98
C GLU A 321 -13.56 -3.72 -1.56
N PHE A 322 -12.73 -2.92 -0.85
CA PHE A 322 -12.97 -2.52 0.54
C PHE A 322 -13.66 -1.16 0.66
N THR A 323 -13.19 -0.19 -0.09
CA THR A 323 -13.71 1.18 -0.02
C THR A 323 -14.83 1.42 -1.02
N GLY A 324 -14.92 0.58 -2.06
CA GLY A 324 -15.81 0.77 -3.20
C GLY A 324 -15.43 1.98 -4.06
N ARG A 325 -14.24 2.55 -3.87
CA ARG A 325 -13.76 3.73 -4.58
C ARG A 325 -13.18 3.38 -5.93
N LEU A 326 -13.30 4.31 -6.88
CA LEU A 326 -12.65 4.19 -8.19
C LEU A 326 -11.15 4.48 -8.04
N MET A 327 -10.33 3.57 -8.53
CA MET A 327 -8.87 3.68 -8.48
C MET A 327 -8.35 4.10 -9.86
N PHE A 328 -8.27 5.41 -10.08
CA PHE A 328 -7.70 5.95 -11.31
C PHE A 328 -6.19 5.71 -11.38
N GLY A 329 -5.67 5.46 -12.59
CA GLY A 329 -4.24 5.23 -12.80
C GLY A 329 -3.75 3.84 -12.35
N ARG A 330 -4.55 3.06 -11.62
CA ARG A 330 -4.23 1.71 -11.18
C ARG A 330 -4.56 0.68 -12.25
N ARG A 331 -3.73 -0.37 -12.30
CA ARG A 331 -3.95 -1.52 -13.18
C ARG A 331 -3.84 -2.82 -12.37
N PHE A 332 -4.61 -3.83 -12.75
CA PHE A 332 -4.37 -5.19 -12.23
C PHE A 332 -3.04 -5.69 -12.77
N SER A 333 -2.27 -6.40 -11.95
CA SER A 333 -0.99 -7.00 -12.31
C SER A 333 -1.15 -8.22 -13.23
N GLU A 334 -0.03 -8.70 -13.71
CA GLU A 334 0.09 -10.01 -14.37
C GLU A 334 -0.79 -10.16 -15.62
N GLY A 335 -0.97 -9.11 -16.41
CA GLY A 335 -1.77 -9.17 -17.63
C GLY A 335 -3.29 -9.23 -17.43
N LEU A 336 -3.79 -9.31 -16.19
CA LEU A 336 -5.22 -9.36 -15.90
C LEU A 336 -5.96 -8.09 -16.36
N HIS A 337 -5.33 -6.91 -16.23
CA HIS A 337 -5.93 -5.66 -16.69
C HIS A 337 -6.13 -5.65 -18.19
N GLN A 338 -5.11 -6.07 -18.93
CA GLN A 338 -5.16 -6.22 -20.39
C GLN A 338 -6.21 -7.24 -20.82
N ALA A 339 -6.35 -8.34 -20.07
CA ALA A 339 -7.39 -9.32 -20.32
C ALA A 339 -8.82 -8.75 -20.11
N ILE A 340 -8.99 -7.87 -19.11
CA ILE A 340 -10.26 -7.17 -18.87
C ILE A 340 -10.50 -6.11 -19.96
N GLU A 341 -9.49 -5.34 -20.36
CA GLU A 341 -9.57 -4.39 -21.48
C GLU A 341 -10.00 -5.10 -22.77
N ALA A 342 -9.40 -6.26 -23.04
CA ALA A 342 -9.77 -7.10 -24.20
C ALA A 342 -11.20 -7.65 -24.08
N LYS A 343 -11.62 -8.10 -22.90
CA LYS A 343 -12.99 -8.56 -22.60
C LYS A 343 -14.03 -7.47 -22.87
N GLU A 344 -13.76 -6.23 -22.45
CA GLU A 344 -14.67 -5.09 -22.61
C GLU A 344 -14.56 -4.43 -24.00
N GLY A 345 -13.62 -4.88 -24.85
CA GLY A 345 -13.42 -4.35 -26.19
C GLY A 345 -12.88 -2.92 -26.24
N VAL A 346 -12.25 -2.46 -25.15
CA VAL A 346 -11.56 -1.18 -25.12
C VAL A 346 -10.13 -1.32 -25.66
N LYS A 347 -9.40 -0.21 -25.78
CA LYS A 347 -7.99 -0.26 -26.21
C LYS A 347 -7.17 -1.02 -25.16
N VAL A 348 -6.49 -2.09 -25.59
CA VAL A 348 -5.55 -2.83 -24.74
C VAL A 348 -4.24 -2.06 -24.72
N GLU A 349 -3.86 -1.58 -23.53
CA GLU A 349 -2.60 -0.90 -23.33
C GLU A 349 -1.46 -1.93 -23.13
N ARG A 350 -0.19 -1.50 -23.35
CA ARG A 350 0.98 -2.38 -23.19
C ARG A 350 1.06 -2.93 -21.76
N GLU A 351 1.67 -4.10 -21.60
CA GLU A 351 2.03 -4.59 -20.29
C GLU A 351 2.94 -3.58 -19.58
N SER A 352 2.80 -3.47 -18.29
CA SER A 352 3.64 -2.61 -17.46
C SER A 352 4.72 -3.45 -16.81
N GLN A 353 5.97 -3.01 -16.92
CA GLN A 353 7.10 -3.60 -16.19
C GLN A 353 7.18 -3.00 -14.78
N THR A 354 7.42 -3.83 -13.77
CA THR A 354 7.62 -3.37 -12.40
C THR A 354 8.98 -2.71 -12.26
N LEU A 355 9.01 -1.42 -11.94
CA LEU A 355 10.25 -0.67 -11.69
C LEU A 355 10.67 -0.72 -10.22
N ALA A 356 9.71 -0.61 -9.31
CA ALA A 356 9.93 -0.69 -7.88
C ALA A 356 8.68 -1.17 -7.16
N THR A 357 8.85 -1.92 -6.09
CA THR A 357 7.73 -2.44 -5.29
C THR A 357 8.10 -2.52 -3.82
N ILE A 358 7.12 -2.32 -2.93
CA ILE A 358 7.22 -2.59 -1.50
C ILE A 358 5.84 -2.88 -0.90
N THR A 359 5.74 -3.81 0.04
CA THR A 359 4.51 -4.00 0.81
C THR A 359 4.38 -2.95 1.92
N PHE A 360 3.15 -2.61 2.30
CA PHE A 360 2.92 -1.74 3.48
C PHE A 360 3.56 -2.31 4.74
N GLN A 361 3.51 -3.64 4.90
CA GLN A 361 4.11 -4.32 6.03
C GLN A 361 5.60 -4.00 6.15
N ASN A 362 6.36 -4.16 5.08
CA ASN A 362 7.79 -3.91 5.08
C ASN A 362 8.11 -2.42 5.18
N TYR A 363 7.35 -1.55 4.51
CA TYR A 363 7.54 -0.11 4.62
C TYR A 363 7.37 0.41 6.06
N PHE A 364 6.24 0.07 6.73
CA PHE A 364 6.00 0.57 8.09
C PHE A 364 6.90 -0.08 9.15
N ARG A 365 7.44 -1.28 8.91
CA ARG A 365 8.45 -1.92 9.77
C ARG A 365 9.80 -1.21 9.76
N MET A 366 10.08 -0.38 8.76
CA MET A 366 11.33 0.40 8.67
C MET A 366 11.40 1.57 9.66
N TYR A 367 10.27 2.03 10.20
CA TYR A 367 10.29 3.08 11.20
C TYR A 367 10.95 2.64 12.50
N ASN A 368 11.84 3.46 13.06
CA ASN A 368 12.45 3.19 14.36
C ASN A 368 11.41 3.03 15.47
N LYS A 369 10.30 3.78 15.39
CA LYS A 369 9.14 3.65 16.26
C LYS A 369 7.85 3.78 15.45
N LEU A 370 6.99 2.79 15.59
CA LEU A 370 5.67 2.72 14.97
C LEU A 370 4.59 2.71 16.06
N SER A 371 3.52 3.45 15.85
CA SER A 371 2.32 3.42 16.68
C SER A 371 1.08 3.62 15.84
N GLY A 372 -0.09 3.29 16.37
CA GLY A 372 -1.32 3.47 15.63
C GLY A 372 -2.52 3.69 16.53
N MET A 373 -3.60 4.20 15.93
CA MET A 373 -4.86 4.42 16.63
C MET A 373 -6.04 4.03 15.74
N THR A 374 -7.04 3.42 16.36
CA THR A 374 -8.31 3.06 15.71
C THR A 374 -9.37 2.77 16.78
N GLY A 375 -10.63 2.59 16.38
CA GLY A 375 -11.72 2.16 17.26
C GLY A 375 -11.88 0.64 17.39
N THR A 376 -11.11 -0.17 16.65
CA THR A 376 -11.43 -1.59 16.40
C THR A 376 -10.20 -2.51 16.22
N ALA A 377 -9.09 -2.26 16.91
CA ALA A 377 -7.84 -3.03 16.74
C ALA A 377 -7.82 -4.38 17.48
N LYS A 378 -8.56 -4.52 18.58
CA LYS A 378 -8.45 -5.70 19.48
C LYS A 378 -8.78 -7.02 18.81
N THR A 379 -9.64 -7.01 17.82
CA THR A 379 -9.98 -8.22 17.05
C THR A 379 -8.80 -8.77 16.27
N GLU A 380 -7.89 -7.91 15.83
CA GLU A 380 -6.70 -8.21 15.00
C GLU A 380 -5.39 -8.14 15.80
N GLU A 381 -5.44 -8.10 17.13
CA GLU A 381 -4.26 -7.97 18.00
C GLU A 381 -3.16 -9.00 17.71
N GLN A 382 -3.55 -10.24 17.38
CA GLN A 382 -2.58 -11.29 17.07
C GLN A 382 -1.82 -11.00 15.77
N GLU A 383 -2.47 -10.40 14.79
CA GLU A 383 -1.85 -10.01 13.53
C GLU A 383 -0.92 -8.81 13.74
N PHE A 384 -1.37 -7.77 14.43
CA PHE A 384 -0.52 -6.63 14.79
C PHE A 384 0.74 -7.04 15.56
N GLN A 385 0.60 -7.99 16.48
CA GLN A 385 1.74 -8.49 17.24
C GLN A 385 2.72 -9.30 16.39
N LYS A 386 2.21 -10.17 15.49
CA LYS A 386 3.05 -11.07 14.69
C LYS A 386 3.78 -10.34 13.56
N ILE A 387 3.11 -9.41 12.88
CA ILE A 387 3.63 -8.74 11.69
C ILE A 387 4.44 -7.48 12.08
N TYR A 388 3.87 -6.63 12.95
CA TYR A 388 4.42 -5.31 13.26
C TYR A 388 5.02 -5.20 14.66
N ASN A 389 4.96 -6.26 15.47
CA ASN A 389 5.35 -6.26 16.88
C ASN A 389 4.62 -5.17 17.71
N LEU A 390 3.37 -4.87 17.35
CA LEU A 390 2.54 -3.87 18.01
C LEU A 390 1.53 -4.54 18.96
N SER A 391 1.49 -4.12 20.21
CA SER A 391 0.46 -4.52 21.17
C SER A 391 -0.70 -3.52 21.18
N VAL A 392 -1.92 -4.01 21.44
CA VAL A 392 -3.14 -3.20 21.48
C VAL A 392 -3.54 -2.90 22.90
N VAL A 393 -3.69 -1.61 23.24
CA VAL A 393 -4.20 -1.15 24.53
C VAL A 393 -5.59 -0.57 24.32
N VAL A 394 -6.60 -1.19 24.93
CA VAL A 394 -7.99 -0.72 24.90
C VAL A 394 -8.20 0.35 25.95
N ILE A 395 -8.56 1.54 25.52
CA ILE A 395 -8.74 2.72 26.38
C ILE A 395 -10.22 2.90 26.69
N PRO A 396 -10.59 3.13 27.96
CA PRO A 396 -11.98 3.38 28.32
C PRO A 396 -12.50 4.68 27.68
N THR A 397 -13.81 4.74 27.41
CA THR A 397 -14.48 5.96 26.91
C THR A 397 -14.55 7.05 27.97
N ASN A 398 -14.54 8.32 27.55
CA ASN A 398 -14.65 9.47 28.44
C ASN A 398 -16.02 9.49 29.16
N LYS A 399 -17.11 9.18 28.46
CA LYS A 399 -18.44 8.98 29.01
C LYS A 399 -18.91 7.56 28.77
N PRO A 400 -19.76 6.98 29.63
CA PRO A 400 -20.32 5.65 29.44
C PRO A 400 -21.05 5.55 28.08
N MET A 401 -20.81 4.47 27.34
CA MET A 401 -21.55 4.20 26.10
C MET A 401 -22.94 3.66 26.43
N ILE A 402 -23.96 4.33 25.94
CA ILE A 402 -25.39 4.00 26.16
C ILE A 402 -26.08 3.47 24.90
N ARG A 403 -25.32 3.12 23.85
CA ARG A 403 -25.85 2.56 22.60
C ARG A 403 -26.57 1.24 22.87
N ILE A 404 -27.71 1.05 22.18
CA ILE A 404 -28.47 -0.19 22.18
C ILE A 404 -28.17 -0.94 20.89
N ASP A 405 -27.44 -2.07 21.01
CA ASP A 405 -27.20 -2.97 19.86
C ASP A 405 -28.29 -4.06 19.86
N ALA A 406 -29.25 -3.94 18.94
CA ALA A 406 -30.32 -4.93 18.81
C ALA A 406 -29.80 -6.26 18.22
N PRO A 407 -30.44 -7.41 18.53
CA PRO A 407 -30.12 -8.68 17.88
C PRO A 407 -30.28 -8.60 16.37
N ASP A 408 -29.48 -9.42 15.66
CA ASP A 408 -29.61 -9.56 14.21
C ASP A 408 -30.94 -10.19 13.85
N VAL A 409 -31.55 -9.68 12.79
CA VAL A 409 -32.79 -10.24 12.22
C VAL A 409 -32.45 -10.90 10.88
N ILE A 410 -32.79 -12.19 10.75
CA ILE A 410 -32.35 -13.01 9.61
C ILE A 410 -33.56 -13.43 8.81
N TYR A 411 -33.48 -13.28 7.49
CA TYR A 411 -34.52 -13.67 6.55
C TYR A 411 -34.00 -14.77 5.61
N LYS A 412 -34.92 -15.52 5.02
CA LYS A 412 -34.55 -16.54 4.04
C LYS A 412 -34.04 -15.93 2.76
N THR A 413 -34.69 -14.87 2.27
CA THR A 413 -34.37 -14.21 0.99
C THR A 413 -33.87 -12.78 1.14
N LYS A 414 -33.05 -12.30 0.18
CA LYS A 414 -32.61 -10.90 0.11
C LYS A 414 -33.79 -9.93 -0.01
N LEU A 415 -34.83 -10.31 -0.76
CA LEU A 415 -36.02 -9.45 -0.95
C LEU A 415 -36.80 -9.22 0.35
N ALA A 416 -37.01 -10.26 1.16
CA ALA A 416 -37.65 -10.14 2.47
C ALA A 416 -36.85 -9.26 3.43
N LYS A 417 -35.52 -9.46 3.47
CA LYS A 417 -34.57 -8.62 4.21
C LYS A 417 -34.71 -7.14 3.86
N TYR A 418 -34.67 -6.79 2.58
CA TYR A 418 -34.78 -5.40 2.14
C TYR A 418 -36.14 -4.78 2.43
N LYS A 419 -37.26 -5.53 2.27
CA LYS A 419 -38.58 -5.06 2.66
C LYS A 419 -38.64 -4.70 4.14
N ALA A 420 -38.07 -5.55 5.01
CA ALA A 420 -38.04 -5.33 6.45
C ALA A 420 -37.17 -4.11 6.82
N ALA A 421 -35.99 -3.99 6.21
CA ALA A 421 -35.12 -2.83 6.41
C ALA A 421 -35.80 -1.52 5.98
N VAL A 422 -36.46 -1.50 4.82
CA VAL A 422 -37.20 -0.33 4.34
C VAL A 422 -38.35 0.07 5.28
N ASN A 423 -39.07 -0.91 5.86
CA ASN A 423 -40.11 -0.66 6.85
C ASN A 423 -39.54 0.01 8.10
N GLU A 424 -38.42 -0.48 8.65
CA GLU A 424 -37.76 0.13 9.81
C GLU A 424 -37.24 1.55 9.49
N ILE A 425 -36.68 1.78 8.29
CA ILE A 425 -36.30 3.13 7.84
C ILE A 425 -37.50 4.08 7.78
N GLU A 426 -38.62 3.61 7.25
CA GLU A 426 -39.87 4.40 7.15
C GLU A 426 -40.42 4.80 8.53
N GLU A 427 -40.43 3.88 9.50
CA GLU A 427 -40.85 4.12 10.87
C GLU A 427 -39.93 5.15 11.56
N CYS A 428 -38.64 5.00 11.44
CA CYS A 428 -37.68 5.96 11.97
C CYS A 428 -37.84 7.34 11.33
N HIS A 429 -37.93 7.41 10.01
CA HIS A 429 -38.16 8.68 9.30
C HIS A 429 -39.45 9.39 9.74
N LYS A 430 -40.55 8.67 9.86
CA LYS A 430 -41.82 9.20 10.33
C LYS A 430 -41.76 9.73 11.77
N SER A 431 -40.97 9.09 12.62
CA SER A 431 -40.74 9.56 13.99
C SER A 431 -39.73 10.74 14.06
N GLY A 432 -39.10 11.14 12.96
CA GLY A 432 -38.07 12.18 12.91
C GLY A 432 -36.66 11.70 13.32
N ARG A 433 -36.52 10.41 13.58
CA ARG A 433 -35.25 9.83 13.98
C ARG A 433 -34.33 9.63 12.76
N PRO A 434 -33.08 10.12 12.76
CA PRO A 434 -32.15 9.92 11.63
C PRO A 434 -31.68 8.48 11.53
N VAL A 435 -31.49 8.00 10.28
CA VAL A 435 -31.03 6.64 9.96
C VAL A 435 -29.82 6.68 9.04
N LEU A 436 -28.80 5.91 9.41
CA LEU A 436 -27.67 5.63 8.53
C LEU A 436 -27.68 4.13 8.17
N VAL A 437 -27.79 3.85 6.88
CA VAL A 437 -27.84 2.48 6.36
C VAL A 437 -26.49 2.12 5.75
N GLY A 438 -25.86 1.07 6.28
CA GLY A 438 -24.62 0.49 5.74
C GLY A 438 -24.92 -0.63 4.74
N THR A 439 -24.31 -0.56 3.55
CA THR A 439 -24.36 -1.57 2.50
C THR A 439 -22.97 -2.05 2.15
N THR A 440 -22.82 -3.26 1.63
CA THR A 440 -21.51 -3.85 1.28
C THR A 440 -21.08 -3.55 -0.16
N SER A 441 -22.01 -3.16 -1.04
CA SER A 441 -21.70 -2.83 -2.44
C SER A 441 -22.50 -1.65 -2.97
N ILE A 442 -22.02 -1.08 -4.10
CA ILE A 442 -22.69 0.02 -4.80
C ILE A 442 -24.05 -0.46 -5.33
N SER A 443 -24.11 -1.66 -5.92
CA SER A 443 -25.35 -2.24 -6.46
C SER A 443 -26.46 -2.35 -5.40
N GLN A 444 -26.12 -2.81 -4.20
CA GLN A 444 -27.04 -2.90 -3.07
C GLN A 444 -27.52 -1.51 -2.62
N SER A 445 -26.64 -0.52 -2.61
CA SER A 445 -27.02 0.84 -2.26
C SER A 445 -27.99 1.47 -3.27
N GLU A 446 -27.81 1.15 -4.56
CA GLU A 446 -28.70 1.59 -5.64
C GLU A 446 -30.06 0.87 -5.60
N GLU A 447 -30.07 -0.45 -5.34
CA GLU A 447 -31.29 -1.23 -5.17
C GLU A 447 -32.14 -0.72 -4.00
N LEU A 448 -31.52 -0.53 -2.83
CA LEU A 448 -32.18 0.02 -1.66
C LEU A 448 -32.71 1.44 -1.91
N SER A 449 -31.92 2.28 -2.59
CA SER A 449 -32.32 3.63 -3.00
C SER A 449 -33.56 3.59 -3.90
N ALA A 450 -33.61 2.66 -4.86
CA ALA A 450 -34.78 2.49 -5.73
C ALA A 450 -36.04 2.09 -4.93
N MET A 451 -35.89 1.24 -3.90
CA MET A 451 -36.99 0.85 -3.02
C MET A 451 -37.50 2.02 -2.17
N LEU A 452 -36.58 2.82 -1.59
CA LEU A 452 -36.97 4.03 -0.81
C LEU A 452 -37.64 5.10 -1.67
N LYS A 453 -37.18 5.31 -2.91
CA LYS A 453 -37.82 6.22 -3.88
C LYS A 453 -39.26 5.78 -4.20
N ARG A 454 -39.52 4.49 -4.38
CA ARG A 454 -40.90 3.96 -4.59
C ARG A 454 -41.81 4.22 -3.40
N ARG A 455 -41.25 4.25 -2.17
CA ARG A 455 -41.96 4.57 -0.94
C ARG A 455 -42.11 6.09 -0.67
N GLY A 456 -41.50 6.94 -1.50
CA GLY A 456 -41.50 8.40 -1.32
C GLY A 456 -40.62 8.89 -0.16
N ILE A 457 -39.65 8.10 0.32
CA ILE A 457 -38.79 8.50 1.44
C ILE A 457 -37.57 9.27 0.87
N PRO A 458 -37.40 10.56 1.25
CA PRO A 458 -36.26 11.36 0.85
C PRO A 458 -35.01 10.80 1.51
N HIS A 459 -33.94 10.61 0.74
CA HIS A 459 -32.68 10.06 1.24
C HIS A 459 -31.49 10.50 0.40
N ASN A 460 -30.30 10.46 1.01
CA ASN A 460 -29.02 10.67 0.35
C ASN A 460 -28.32 9.33 0.16
N VAL A 461 -27.60 9.18 -0.98
CA VAL A 461 -26.79 8.00 -1.26
C VAL A 461 -25.34 8.43 -1.35
N LEU A 462 -24.49 7.79 -0.55
CA LEU A 462 -23.07 8.02 -0.50
C LEU A 462 -22.35 6.75 -0.96
N ASN A 463 -21.85 6.80 -2.17
CA ASN A 463 -21.06 5.74 -2.77
C ASN A 463 -19.89 6.33 -3.59
N ALA A 464 -19.02 5.47 -4.11
CA ALA A 464 -17.82 5.86 -4.85
C ALA A 464 -18.06 6.80 -6.06
N LYS A 465 -19.29 6.93 -6.53
CA LYS A 465 -19.62 7.81 -7.67
C LYS A 465 -19.71 9.30 -7.28
N TYR A 466 -19.79 9.65 -5.97
CA TYR A 466 -20.10 11.00 -5.48
C TYR A 466 -19.10 11.51 -4.41
N HIS A 467 -17.81 11.30 -4.60
CA HIS A 467 -16.77 11.64 -3.61
C HIS A 467 -16.71 13.10 -3.15
N GLU A 468 -16.86 14.04 -4.08
CA GLU A 468 -16.68 15.47 -3.79
C GLU A 468 -17.63 16.03 -2.72
N LYS A 469 -18.76 15.37 -2.47
CA LYS A 469 -19.77 15.77 -1.48
C LYS A 469 -19.83 14.87 -0.24
N GLU A 470 -18.89 13.97 -0.10
CA GLU A 470 -18.91 12.96 0.96
C GLU A 470 -19.01 13.59 2.36
N ALA A 471 -18.12 14.52 2.67
CA ALA A 471 -18.09 15.18 3.97
C ALA A 471 -19.37 15.99 4.27
N GLU A 472 -19.95 16.65 3.26
CA GLU A 472 -21.19 17.41 3.39
C GLU A 472 -22.39 16.49 3.65
N ILE A 473 -22.51 15.40 2.89
CA ILE A 473 -23.61 14.42 3.06
C ILE A 473 -23.54 13.77 4.44
N ILE A 474 -22.35 13.37 4.90
CA ILE A 474 -22.17 12.73 6.20
C ILE A 474 -22.45 13.70 7.35
N SER A 475 -22.03 14.95 7.25
CA SER A 475 -22.33 15.94 8.28
C SER A 475 -23.84 16.17 8.47
N GLY A 476 -24.62 16.02 7.39
CA GLY A 476 -26.07 16.09 7.42
C GLY A 476 -26.79 14.82 7.89
N ALA A 477 -26.10 13.68 8.02
CA ALA A 477 -26.71 12.39 8.34
C ALA A 477 -27.30 12.30 9.76
N GLY A 478 -26.89 13.18 10.68
CA GLY A 478 -27.43 13.26 12.05
C GLY A 478 -28.61 14.22 12.24
N GLN A 479 -29.10 14.83 11.17
CA GLN A 479 -30.19 15.81 11.27
C GLN A 479 -31.56 15.12 11.40
N TYR A 480 -32.55 15.88 11.91
CA TYR A 480 -33.94 15.38 12.11
C TYR A 480 -34.50 14.71 10.85
N GLY A 481 -34.94 13.47 10.95
CA GLY A 481 -35.54 12.70 9.87
C GLY A 481 -34.63 12.37 8.69
N ALA A 482 -33.31 12.62 8.78
CA ALA A 482 -32.38 12.33 7.71
C ALA A 482 -32.26 10.80 7.46
N VAL A 483 -32.26 10.41 6.18
CA VAL A 483 -31.96 9.03 5.76
C VAL A 483 -30.75 9.05 4.84
N THR A 484 -29.71 8.34 5.22
CA THR A 484 -28.46 8.26 4.44
C THR A 484 -28.09 6.80 4.20
N ILE A 485 -27.88 6.43 2.95
CA ILE A 485 -27.34 5.12 2.57
C ILE A 485 -25.85 5.33 2.28
N ALA A 486 -25.00 4.54 2.91
CA ALA A 486 -23.53 4.62 2.72
C ALA A 486 -22.94 3.24 2.46
N THR A 487 -22.00 3.12 1.52
CA THR A 487 -21.16 1.95 1.39
C THR A 487 -20.11 1.93 2.51
N ASN A 488 -19.47 0.79 2.75
CA ASN A 488 -18.66 0.43 3.91
C ASN A 488 -17.77 1.53 4.50
N MET A 489 -16.99 2.20 3.66
CA MET A 489 -15.94 3.12 4.08
C MET A 489 -16.31 4.58 3.86
N ALA A 490 -17.45 4.84 3.22
CA ALA A 490 -17.89 6.20 2.95
C ALA A 490 -18.09 7.00 4.25
N GLY A 491 -17.47 8.18 4.33
CA GLY A 491 -17.49 9.06 5.50
C GLY A 491 -16.60 8.63 6.67
N ARG A 492 -15.62 7.72 6.46
CA ARG A 492 -14.65 7.37 7.49
C ARG A 492 -13.81 8.60 7.89
N GLY A 493 -13.54 8.77 9.18
CA GLY A 493 -12.83 9.94 9.70
C GLY A 493 -13.67 11.22 9.81
N THR A 494 -14.94 11.22 9.31
CA THR A 494 -15.87 12.35 9.44
C THR A 494 -16.84 12.09 10.58
N ASP A 495 -17.03 13.12 11.42
CA ASP A 495 -17.93 13.02 12.57
C ASP A 495 -19.38 13.32 12.16
N ILE A 496 -20.35 12.58 12.76
CA ILE A 496 -21.79 12.81 12.58
C ILE A 496 -22.31 13.51 13.82
N VAL A 497 -22.63 14.78 13.68
CA VAL A 497 -23.19 15.60 14.76
C VAL A 497 -24.71 15.48 14.75
N LEU A 498 -25.29 15.16 15.92
CA LEU A 498 -26.75 15.08 16.06
C LEU A 498 -27.38 16.47 16.00
N GLY A 499 -28.49 16.59 15.26
CA GLY A 499 -29.30 17.81 15.21
C GLY A 499 -30.02 18.07 16.53
N GLU A 500 -30.54 19.28 16.69
CA GLU A 500 -31.32 19.68 17.87
C GLU A 500 -32.59 18.79 17.98
N GLY A 501 -32.87 18.27 19.21
CA GLY A 501 -34.01 17.41 19.45
C GLY A 501 -33.84 15.94 19.02
N VAL A 502 -32.73 15.59 18.34
CA VAL A 502 -32.49 14.21 17.91
C VAL A 502 -32.08 13.29 19.07
N PRO A 503 -31.31 13.74 20.07
CA PRO A 503 -31.01 12.89 21.23
C PRO A 503 -32.25 12.40 21.97
N GLU A 504 -33.31 13.22 22.08
CA GLU A 504 -34.56 12.86 22.74
C GLU A 504 -35.38 11.82 21.97
N LEU A 505 -35.17 11.70 20.64
CA LEU A 505 -35.73 10.67 19.79
C LEU A 505 -34.94 9.34 19.83
N GLY A 506 -33.89 9.24 20.66
CA GLY A 506 -33.02 8.07 20.76
C GLY A 506 -31.78 8.11 19.85
N GLY A 507 -31.45 9.28 19.31
CA GLY A 507 -30.26 9.53 18.51
C GLY A 507 -30.23 8.82 17.16
N LEU A 508 -29.05 8.73 16.55
CA LEU A 508 -28.84 8.09 15.24
C LEU A 508 -29.09 6.59 15.31
N HIS A 509 -29.92 6.06 14.38
CA HIS A 509 -30.14 4.64 14.18
C HIS A 509 -29.27 4.10 13.05
N ILE A 510 -28.50 3.04 13.32
CA ILE A 510 -27.65 2.36 12.33
C ILE A 510 -28.36 1.09 11.85
N ILE A 511 -28.51 0.97 10.54
CA ILE A 511 -29.01 -0.26 9.91
C ILE A 511 -27.88 -0.87 9.08
N GLY A 512 -27.49 -2.11 9.37
CA GLY A 512 -26.63 -2.91 8.51
C GLY A 512 -27.47 -3.83 7.63
N THR A 513 -27.27 -3.84 6.32
CA THR A 513 -28.01 -4.71 5.41
C THR A 513 -27.34 -6.05 5.18
N GLU A 514 -26.10 -6.20 5.57
CA GLU A 514 -25.30 -7.43 5.56
C GLU A 514 -24.24 -7.40 6.64
N ARG A 515 -23.70 -8.57 7.00
CA ARG A 515 -22.45 -8.66 7.76
C ARG A 515 -21.26 -8.57 6.81
N HIS A 516 -20.30 -7.78 7.20
CA HIS A 516 -19.06 -7.65 6.46
C HIS A 516 -18.15 -8.87 6.65
N GLU A 517 -17.11 -8.99 5.85
CA GLU A 517 -16.09 -10.04 5.96
C GLU A 517 -15.36 -10.05 7.31
N SER A 518 -15.30 -8.91 7.99
CA SER A 518 -14.66 -8.76 9.30
C SER A 518 -15.62 -8.13 10.32
N ARG A 519 -15.65 -8.68 11.53
CA ARG A 519 -16.40 -8.13 12.69
C ARG A 519 -15.97 -6.69 13.01
N ARG A 520 -14.74 -6.35 12.71
CA ARG A 520 -14.18 -5.03 12.89
C ARG A 520 -14.93 -3.96 12.08
N ILE A 521 -15.23 -4.24 10.81
CA ILE A 521 -15.99 -3.33 9.93
C ILE A 521 -17.41 -3.14 10.46
N ASP A 522 -18.06 -4.21 10.91
CA ASP A 522 -19.37 -4.10 11.57
C ASP A 522 -19.32 -3.19 12.81
N ASN A 523 -18.27 -3.30 13.61
CA ASN A 523 -18.07 -2.46 14.79
C ASN A 523 -17.78 -1.00 14.43
N GLN A 524 -17.10 -0.74 13.32
CA GLN A 524 -16.89 0.62 12.79
C GLN A 524 -18.22 1.24 12.35
N LEU A 525 -19.08 0.47 11.67
CA LEU A 525 -20.42 0.93 11.28
C LEU A 525 -21.26 1.26 12.51
N ARG A 526 -21.32 0.35 13.51
CA ARG A 526 -22.01 0.62 14.80
C ARG A 526 -21.45 1.84 15.52
N GLY A 527 -20.11 2.03 15.44
CA GLY A 527 -19.40 3.15 16.08
C GLY A 527 -19.70 4.54 15.50
N ARG A 528 -20.50 4.62 14.43
CA ARG A 528 -20.93 5.91 13.88
C ARG A 528 -22.01 6.60 14.72
N CYS A 529 -22.71 5.87 15.60
CA CYS A 529 -23.68 6.44 16.55
C CYS A 529 -23.21 6.30 18.00
N ALA A 530 -23.91 6.98 18.89
CA ALA A 530 -23.72 6.95 20.36
C ALA A 530 -22.30 7.38 20.78
N ARG A 531 -21.86 8.54 20.30
CA ARG A 531 -20.56 9.15 20.60
C ARG A 531 -20.66 10.06 21.81
N GLN A 532 -19.59 10.11 22.63
CA GLN A 532 -19.48 10.99 23.82
C GLN A 532 -20.71 10.94 24.76
N GLY A 533 -21.32 9.75 24.90
CA GLY A 533 -22.49 9.53 25.74
C GLY A 533 -23.84 9.90 25.11
N ASP A 534 -23.89 10.18 23.81
CA ASP A 534 -25.14 10.35 23.09
C ASP A 534 -25.93 9.03 23.00
N PRO A 535 -27.26 9.08 22.92
CA PRO A 535 -28.05 7.89 22.61
C PRO A 535 -27.85 7.46 21.15
N GLY A 536 -28.14 6.19 20.87
CA GLY A 536 -28.07 5.62 19.54
C GLY A 536 -28.44 4.15 19.57
N SER A 537 -28.71 3.58 18.41
CA SER A 537 -28.96 2.14 18.31
C SER A 537 -28.45 1.56 17.00
N SER A 538 -28.22 0.24 16.98
CA SER A 538 -27.86 -0.46 15.76
C SER A 538 -28.67 -1.74 15.61
N LYS A 539 -28.96 -2.14 14.35
CA LYS A 539 -29.66 -3.38 14.00
C LYS A 539 -29.18 -3.87 12.65
N PHE A 540 -28.97 -5.18 12.53
CA PHE A 540 -28.56 -5.78 11.26
C PHE A 540 -29.70 -6.64 10.70
N PHE A 541 -29.99 -6.46 9.42
CA PHE A 541 -30.93 -7.23 8.62
C PHE A 541 -30.11 -8.12 7.67
N LEU A 542 -30.24 -9.42 7.81
CA LEU A 542 -29.41 -10.41 7.15
C LEU A 542 -30.24 -11.37 6.33
N SER A 543 -29.63 -12.02 5.33
CA SER A 543 -30.25 -13.10 4.55
C SER A 543 -29.33 -14.31 4.46
N LEU A 544 -29.92 -15.49 4.32
CA LEU A 544 -29.16 -16.72 4.03
C LEU A 544 -28.56 -16.70 2.62
N GLU A 545 -29.07 -15.85 1.73
CA GLU A 545 -28.56 -15.62 0.38
C GLU A 545 -27.42 -14.59 0.35
N ASP A 546 -27.06 -13.97 1.49
CA ASP A 546 -25.92 -13.04 1.56
C ASP A 546 -24.61 -13.81 1.31
N ASP A 547 -23.65 -13.16 0.63
CA ASP A 547 -22.43 -13.82 0.17
C ASP A 547 -21.61 -14.47 1.29
N LEU A 548 -21.55 -13.85 2.46
CA LEU A 548 -20.89 -14.43 3.63
C LEU A 548 -21.53 -15.78 4.03
N MET A 549 -22.86 -15.87 3.98
CA MET A 549 -23.60 -17.10 4.34
C MET A 549 -23.52 -18.13 3.22
N ARG A 550 -23.63 -17.72 1.97
CA ARG A 550 -23.55 -18.58 0.79
C ARG A 550 -22.17 -19.25 0.68
N LEU A 551 -21.08 -18.49 0.88
CA LEU A 551 -19.71 -18.98 0.68
C LEU A 551 -19.12 -19.68 1.91
N PHE A 552 -19.44 -19.23 3.12
CA PHE A 552 -18.78 -19.67 4.36
C PHE A 552 -19.74 -20.18 5.43
N GLY A 553 -21.06 -20.05 5.22
CA GLY A 553 -22.08 -20.64 6.08
C GLY A 553 -22.08 -22.17 6.01
N SER A 554 -22.69 -22.83 6.99
CA SER A 554 -22.85 -24.27 6.93
C SER A 554 -24.08 -24.65 6.08
N ASP A 555 -23.92 -25.56 5.14
CA ASP A 555 -25.00 -26.12 4.28
C ASP A 555 -26.18 -26.67 5.08
N ASN A 556 -25.96 -26.97 6.36
CA ASN A 556 -26.99 -27.47 7.27
C ASN A 556 -28.08 -26.45 7.63
N ILE A 557 -27.81 -25.12 7.51
CA ILE A 557 -28.78 -24.09 7.95
C ILE A 557 -29.97 -24.02 6.98
N ALA A 558 -29.69 -23.99 5.67
CA ALA A 558 -30.77 -24.03 4.67
C ALA A 558 -31.63 -25.26 4.80
N GLY A 559 -31.05 -26.46 5.01
CA GLY A 559 -31.76 -27.70 5.23
C GLY A 559 -32.56 -27.80 6.55
N ILE A 560 -32.17 -27.07 7.59
CA ILE A 560 -32.94 -26.94 8.85
C ILE A 560 -34.14 -26.04 8.63
N MET A 561 -34.02 -25.00 7.85
CA MET A 561 -35.08 -24.02 7.55
C MET A 561 -36.20 -24.62 6.70
N ASP A 562 -35.85 -25.38 5.66
CA ASP A 562 -36.81 -26.08 4.83
C ASP A 562 -37.64 -27.12 5.65
N LYS A 563 -37.04 -27.70 6.69
CA LYS A 563 -37.71 -28.61 7.61
C LYS A 563 -38.61 -27.91 8.63
N LEU A 564 -38.40 -26.62 8.92
CA LEU A 564 -39.19 -25.85 9.87
C LEU A 564 -40.44 -25.22 9.23
N GLY A 565 -40.61 -25.26 7.89
CA GLY A 565 -41.82 -24.81 7.19
C GLY A 565 -42.13 -23.31 7.40
N MET A 566 -41.11 -22.47 7.60
CA MET A 566 -41.29 -21.04 7.85
C MET A 566 -41.56 -20.28 6.56
N ASP A 567 -42.42 -19.24 6.61
CA ASP A 567 -42.69 -18.34 5.50
C ASP A 567 -41.45 -17.47 5.18
N ASP A 568 -41.29 -17.12 3.91
CA ASP A 568 -40.12 -16.34 3.41
C ASP A 568 -40.01 -14.96 4.06
N ASP A 569 -41.14 -14.36 4.48
CA ASP A 569 -41.18 -13.01 5.09
C ASP A 569 -41.09 -13.07 6.65
N GLU A 570 -40.98 -14.24 7.27
CA GLU A 570 -40.87 -14.38 8.73
C GLU A 570 -39.42 -14.22 9.20
N PRO A 571 -39.16 -13.33 10.19
CA PRO A 571 -37.84 -13.16 10.73
C PRO A 571 -37.38 -14.33 11.62
N ILE A 572 -36.14 -14.73 11.51
CA ILE A 572 -35.53 -15.78 12.32
C ILE A 572 -34.69 -15.15 13.41
N GLU A 573 -35.12 -15.26 14.64
CA GLU A 573 -34.34 -14.89 15.81
C GLU A 573 -33.90 -16.14 16.57
N HIS A 574 -32.80 -16.77 16.09
CA HIS A 574 -32.28 -17.98 16.73
C HIS A 574 -30.78 -17.85 17.00
N SER A 575 -30.36 -18.03 18.25
CA SER A 575 -28.97 -17.90 18.70
C SER A 575 -27.97 -18.82 17.96
N LEU A 576 -28.44 -19.95 17.43
CA LEU A 576 -27.61 -20.85 16.63
C LEU A 576 -27.24 -20.25 15.26
N VAL A 577 -28.16 -19.48 14.64
CA VAL A 577 -27.88 -18.83 13.35
C VAL A 577 -26.93 -17.67 13.55
N THR A 578 -27.12 -16.86 14.59
CA THR A 578 -26.15 -15.79 14.95
C THR A 578 -24.74 -16.34 15.17
N LYS A 579 -24.61 -17.47 15.90
CA LYS A 579 -23.32 -18.15 16.08
C LYS A 579 -22.71 -18.67 14.77
N SER A 580 -23.54 -19.12 13.84
CA SER A 580 -23.07 -19.58 12.54
C SER A 580 -22.51 -18.43 11.71
N ILE A 581 -23.15 -17.27 11.73
CA ILE A 581 -22.66 -16.04 11.08
C ILE A 581 -21.32 -15.61 11.68
N GLU A 582 -21.22 -15.57 13.02
CA GLU A 582 -19.95 -15.27 13.69
C GLU A 582 -18.83 -16.24 13.32
N ASN A 583 -19.15 -17.54 13.19
CA ASN A 583 -18.18 -18.55 12.78
C ASN A 583 -17.78 -18.38 11.30
N ALA A 584 -18.71 -18.00 10.42
CA ALA A 584 -18.41 -17.67 9.03
C ALA A 584 -17.45 -16.48 8.95
N GLN A 585 -17.73 -15.39 9.66
CA GLN A 585 -16.81 -14.24 9.74
C GLN A 585 -15.42 -14.65 10.23
N LYS A 586 -15.31 -15.44 11.31
CA LYS A 586 -14.02 -15.93 11.83
C LYS A 586 -13.25 -16.77 10.81
N LYS A 587 -13.93 -17.57 9.98
CA LYS A 587 -13.28 -18.32 8.89
C LYS A 587 -12.74 -17.40 7.82
N VAL A 588 -13.49 -16.37 7.44
CA VAL A 588 -13.03 -15.35 6.46
C VAL A 588 -11.85 -14.55 7.02
N GLU A 589 -11.95 -14.07 8.26
CA GLU A 589 -10.87 -13.38 8.96
C GLU A 589 -9.58 -14.23 8.96
N ALA A 590 -9.69 -15.51 9.36
CA ALA A 590 -8.55 -16.43 9.39
C ALA A 590 -7.94 -16.67 7.99
N ARG A 591 -8.79 -16.81 6.96
CA ARG A 591 -8.34 -16.96 5.57
C ARG A 591 -7.61 -15.70 5.09
N ASN A 592 -8.19 -14.53 5.31
CA ASN A 592 -7.59 -13.26 4.92
C ASN A 592 -6.25 -13.03 5.62
N PHE A 593 -6.17 -13.39 6.92
CA PHE A 593 -4.90 -13.39 7.65
C PHE A 593 -3.87 -14.34 7.03
N SER A 594 -4.28 -15.56 6.64
CA SER A 594 -3.37 -16.51 5.99
C SER A 594 -2.84 -15.97 4.65
N ILE A 595 -3.71 -15.33 3.84
CA ILE A 595 -3.30 -14.71 2.57
C ILE A 595 -2.26 -13.61 2.83
N ARG A 596 -2.55 -12.66 3.75
CA ARG A 596 -1.60 -11.59 4.09
C ARG A 596 -0.27 -12.11 4.62
N LYS A 597 -0.33 -13.18 5.44
CA LYS A 597 0.87 -13.84 5.97
C LYS A 597 1.71 -14.45 4.85
N HIS A 598 1.09 -15.14 3.90
CA HIS A 598 1.82 -15.70 2.75
C HIS A 598 2.45 -14.61 1.88
N VAL A 599 1.70 -13.55 1.58
CA VAL A 599 2.26 -12.41 0.83
C VAL A 599 3.50 -11.86 1.54
N LEU A 600 3.43 -11.68 2.87
CA LEU A 600 4.57 -11.19 3.63
C LEU A 600 5.75 -12.17 3.64
N GLU A 601 5.50 -13.48 3.80
CA GLU A 601 6.57 -14.50 3.84
C GLU A 601 7.38 -14.56 2.53
N TYR A 602 6.73 -14.32 1.39
CA TYR A 602 7.42 -14.19 0.09
C TYR A 602 8.09 -12.81 -0.07
N ASP A 603 7.42 -11.72 0.31
CA ASP A 603 8.00 -10.38 0.20
C ASP A 603 9.14 -10.14 1.21
N ASP A 604 9.20 -10.85 2.33
CA ASP A 604 10.33 -10.77 3.28
C ASP A 604 11.65 -11.20 2.61
N VAL A 605 11.61 -12.16 1.67
CA VAL A 605 12.79 -12.55 0.88
C VAL A 605 13.23 -11.42 -0.04
N MET A 606 12.25 -10.88 -0.79
CA MET A 606 12.47 -9.70 -1.64
C MET A 606 12.94 -8.48 -0.85
N ASN A 607 12.43 -8.30 0.36
CA ASN A 607 12.81 -7.16 1.20
C ASN A 607 14.28 -7.22 1.65
N GLN A 608 14.78 -8.40 1.99
CA GLN A 608 16.19 -8.58 2.31
C GLN A 608 17.10 -8.21 1.12
N GLN A 609 16.74 -8.64 -0.07
CA GLN A 609 17.45 -8.29 -1.30
C GLN A 609 17.35 -6.78 -1.62
N ARG A 610 16.15 -6.21 -1.47
CA ARG A 610 15.89 -4.77 -1.64
C ARG A 610 16.73 -3.90 -0.71
N GLU A 611 16.83 -4.28 0.57
CA GLU A 611 17.65 -3.56 1.56
C GLU A 611 19.12 -3.53 1.14
N VAL A 612 19.66 -4.62 0.61
CA VAL A 612 21.05 -4.70 0.12
C VAL A 612 21.23 -3.77 -1.08
N ILE A 613 20.38 -3.88 -2.10
CA ILE A 613 20.50 -3.08 -3.33
C ILE A 613 20.29 -1.58 -3.05
N TYR A 614 19.26 -1.23 -2.26
CA TYR A 614 18.97 0.18 -1.94
C TYR A 614 20.05 0.80 -1.04
N ALA A 615 20.67 0.02 -0.14
CA ALA A 615 21.82 0.48 0.63
C ALA A 615 23.05 0.72 -0.25
N GLN A 616 23.33 -0.17 -1.22
CA GLN A 616 24.39 0.02 -2.21
C GLN A 616 24.11 1.26 -3.08
N ARG A 617 22.90 1.40 -3.58
CA ARG A 617 22.47 2.54 -4.39
C ARG A 617 22.61 3.86 -3.64
N LYS A 618 22.18 3.91 -2.38
CA LYS A 618 22.34 5.06 -1.50
C LYS A 618 23.82 5.39 -1.29
N LYS A 619 24.67 4.39 -1.12
CA LYS A 619 26.13 4.56 -1.00
C LYS A 619 26.70 5.19 -2.27
N ILE A 620 26.28 4.75 -3.47
CA ILE A 620 26.70 5.33 -4.75
C ILE A 620 26.30 6.80 -4.85
N LEU A 621 25.06 7.14 -4.50
CA LEU A 621 24.54 8.53 -4.55
C LEU A 621 25.29 9.50 -3.61
N HIS A 622 25.74 9.04 -2.44
CA HIS A 622 26.41 9.87 -1.44
C HIS A 622 27.94 9.91 -1.58
N GLN A 623 28.55 8.99 -2.34
CA GLN A 623 30.01 8.93 -2.51
C GLN A 623 30.46 9.66 -3.76
N THR A 624 31.36 10.61 -3.59
CA THR A 624 32.01 11.35 -4.70
C THR A 624 33.12 10.57 -5.37
N ASN A 625 33.59 9.46 -4.79
CA ASN A 625 34.66 8.63 -5.32
C ASN A 625 34.36 7.15 -5.12
N LEU A 626 34.07 6.44 -6.20
CA LEU A 626 33.75 5.01 -6.23
C LEU A 626 34.92 4.14 -6.68
N ARG A 627 36.11 4.72 -6.93
CA ARG A 627 37.29 4.03 -7.46
C ARG A 627 37.59 2.72 -6.71
N ASP A 628 37.67 2.79 -5.38
CA ASP A 628 38.05 1.62 -4.56
C ASP A 628 36.96 0.51 -4.68
N THR A 629 35.69 0.88 -4.71
CA THR A 629 34.57 -0.07 -4.91
C THR A 629 34.62 -0.72 -6.29
N ILE A 630 34.97 0.04 -7.34
CA ILE A 630 35.13 -0.49 -8.70
C ILE A 630 36.35 -1.40 -8.78
N MET A 631 37.45 -1.05 -8.14
CA MET A 631 38.64 -1.92 -8.10
C MET A 631 38.35 -3.23 -7.40
N GLU A 632 37.58 -3.25 -6.30
CA GLU A 632 37.10 -4.50 -5.67
C GLU A 632 36.24 -5.35 -6.61
N MET A 633 35.45 -4.71 -7.51
CA MET A 633 34.69 -5.45 -8.52
C MET A 633 35.60 -6.00 -9.60
N VAL A 634 36.59 -5.24 -10.04
CA VAL A 634 37.61 -5.69 -11.01
C VAL A 634 38.36 -6.91 -10.48
N ASP A 635 38.80 -6.87 -9.22
CA ASP A 635 39.48 -8.00 -8.57
C ASP A 635 38.62 -9.27 -8.61
N LYS A 636 37.34 -9.16 -8.25
CA LYS A 636 36.39 -10.27 -8.30
C LYS A 636 36.14 -10.82 -9.70
N VAL A 637 36.07 -9.93 -10.72
CA VAL A 637 35.92 -10.37 -12.12
C VAL A 637 37.15 -11.10 -12.61
N VAL A 638 38.39 -10.64 -12.23
CA VAL A 638 39.64 -11.32 -12.53
C VAL A 638 39.70 -12.69 -11.84
N ASP A 639 39.35 -12.76 -10.55
CA ASP A 639 39.30 -14.02 -9.79
C ASP A 639 38.32 -15.02 -10.43
N ARG A 640 37.12 -14.60 -10.85
CA ARG A 640 36.14 -15.45 -11.56
C ARG A 640 36.71 -15.92 -12.91
N THR A 641 37.32 -15.03 -13.65
CA THR A 641 37.99 -15.39 -14.93
C THR A 641 38.99 -16.52 -14.73
N LEU A 642 39.81 -16.41 -13.69
CA LEU A 642 40.82 -17.40 -13.37
C LEU A 642 40.20 -18.73 -12.86
N ALA A 643 39.16 -18.64 -12.03
CA ALA A 643 38.46 -19.82 -11.55
C ALA A 643 37.78 -20.62 -12.69
N MET A 644 37.25 -19.89 -13.70
CA MET A 644 36.54 -20.48 -14.82
C MET A 644 37.50 -21.15 -15.84
N TYR A 645 38.59 -20.49 -16.19
CA TYR A 645 39.44 -20.86 -17.33
C TYR A 645 40.80 -21.44 -16.92
N ALA A 646 41.30 -21.21 -15.69
CA ALA A 646 42.52 -21.68 -15.12
C ALA A 646 42.33 -22.18 -13.68
N PRO A 647 41.40 -23.14 -13.43
CA PRO A 647 41.11 -23.63 -12.07
C PRO A 647 42.32 -24.32 -11.46
N PRO A 648 42.56 -24.23 -10.12
CA PRO A 648 43.77 -24.75 -9.45
C PRO A 648 43.86 -26.28 -9.46
N GLU A 649 42.75 -26.99 -9.69
CA GLU A 649 42.72 -28.46 -9.77
C GLU A 649 43.15 -29.01 -11.14
N VAL A 650 43.32 -28.15 -12.15
CA VAL A 650 43.65 -28.49 -13.52
C VAL A 650 45.12 -28.15 -13.79
N TYR A 651 45.87 -29.03 -14.49
CA TYR A 651 47.24 -28.72 -14.89
C TYR A 651 47.31 -27.55 -15.88
N SER A 652 48.36 -26.73 -15.80
CA SER A 652 48.51 -25.51 -16.63
C SER A 652 48.47 -25.77 -18.15
N GLU A 653 48.84 -26.98 -18.57
CA GLU A 653 48.79 -27.43 -19.97
C GLU A 653 47.34 -27.60 -20.49
N ASP A 654 46.39 -27.85 -19.57
CA ASP A 654 44.98 -28.08 -19.89
C ASP A 654 44.11 -26.84 -19.66
N TRP A 655 44.69 -25.70 -19.32
CA TRP A 655 43.91 -24.44 -19.17
C TRP A 655 43.37 -23.92 -20.50
N ASP A 656 42.15 -23.39 -20.52
CA ASP A 656 41.59 -22.77 -21.71
C ASP A 656 42.03 -21.30 -21.84
N LEU A 657 43.32 -21.09 -22.12
CA LEU A 657 43.92 -19.78 -22.25
C LEU A 657 43.33 -18.96 -23.42
N LYS A 658 42.72 -19.59 -24.45
CA LYS A 658 42.07 -18.86 -25.54
C LYS A 658 40.79 -18.19 -25.09
N SER A 659 39.94 -18.91 -24.42
CA SER A 659 38.72 -18.38 -23.85
C SER A 659 39.00 -17.38 -22.73
N LEU A 660 40.03 -17.60 -21.91
CA LEU A 660 40.50 -16.64 -20.91
C LEU A 660 40.89 -15.31 -21.56
N ILE A 661 41.70 -15.33 -22.62
CA ILE A 661 42.12 -14.10 -23.32
C ILE A 661 40.89 -13.39 -23.90
N GLN A 662 40.00 -14.13 -24.54
CA GLN A 662 38.78 -13.55 -25.13
C GLN A 662 37.94 -12.87 -24.06
N TYR A 663 37.70 -13.51 -22.92
CA TYR A 663 36.94 -12.99 -21.81
C TYR A 663 37.63 -11.76 -21.19
N ALA A 664 38.95 -11.87 -20.89
CA ALA A 664 39.68 -10.75 -20.32
C ALA A 664 39.69 -9.51 -21.25
N GLU A 665 39.88 -9.73 -22.57
CA GLU A 665 39.79 -8.64 -23.56
C GLU A 665 38.40 -8.08 -23.77
N GLU A 666 37.35 -8.81 -23.43
CA GLU A 666 35.98 -8.31 -23.45
C GLU A 666 35.70 -7.42 -22.23
N PHE A 667 36.21 -7.74 -21.06
CA PHE A 667 35.88 -7.10 -19.82
C PHE A 667 36.89 -6.03 -19.38
N TYR A 668 38.15 -6.35 -19.20
CA TYR A 668 39.13 -5.50 -18.52
C TYR A 668 40.49 -5.32 -19.20
N ALA A 669 40.90 -6.22 -20.08
CA ALA A 669 42.23 -6.16 -20.69
C ALA A 669 42.26 -5.40 -22.02
N PRO A 670 43.32 -4.68 -22.38
CA PRO A 670 43.51 -4.12 -23.71
C PRO A 670 43.55 -5.20 -24.78
N LYS A 671 42.93 -4.94 -25.95
CA LYS A 671 42.97 -5.90 -27.07
C LYS A 671 44.38 -6.12 -27.63
N GLY A 672 44.75 -7.40 -27.79
CA GLY A 672 46.00 -7.81 -28.36
C GLY A 672 47.22 -7.74 -27.42
N LEU A 673 47.00 -7.41 -26.13
CA LEU A 673 48.07 -7.43 -25.13
C LEU A 673 48.38 -8.85 -24.64
N LEU A 674 47.32 -9.66 -24.49
CA LEU A 674 47.43 -11.03 -23.97
C LEU A 674 47.68 -12.01 -25.12
N THR A 675 48.67 -12.90 -24.97
CA THR A 675 48.95 -13.97 -25.93
C THR A 675 49.10 -15.32 -25.26
N VAL A 676 48.63 -16.38 -25.92
CA VAL A 676 48.72 -17.77 -25.39
C VAL A 676 50.18 -18.14 -25.11
N GLU A 677 51.11 -17.76 -26.01
CA GLU A 677 52.54 -18.07 -25.90
C GLU A 677 53.19 -17.49 -24.64
N TYR A 678 52.68 -16.34 -24.17
CA TYR A 678 53.18 -15.72 -22.93
C TYR A 678 52.52 -16.35 -21.71
N LEU A 679 51.18 -16.49 -21.69
CA LEU A 679 50.44 -16.96 -20.53
C LEU A 679 50.69 -18.43 -20.19
N GLN A 680 50.95 -19.29 -21.16
CA GLN A 680 51.25 -20.72 -20.93
C GLN A 680 52.54 -20.98 -20.12
N ASN A 681 53.42 -20.00 -20.02
CA ASN A 681 54.69 -20.13 -19.27
C ASN A 681 54.56 -19.61 -17.82
N LEU A 682 53.43 -19.11 -17.42
CA LEU A 682 53.19 -18.57 -16.06
C LEU A 682 52.63 -19.66 -15.14
N SER A 683 53.04 -19.65 -13.89
CA SER A 683 52.32 -20.39 -12.82
C SER A 683 50.96 -19.77 -12.55
N ARG A 684 50.12 -20.44 -11.78
CA ARG A 684 48.81 -19.94 -11.43
C ARG A 684 48.89 -18.58 -10.66
N GLU A 685 49.86 -18.50 -9.75
CA GLU A 685 50.10 -17.30 -8.94
C GLU A 685 50.65 -16.13 -9.82
N GLU A 686 51.56 -16.43 -10.73
CA GLU A 686 52.11 -15.44 -11.66
C GLU A 686 51.04 -14.95 -12.66
N LEU A 687 50.13 -15.83 -13.11
CA LEU A 687 49.02 -15.49 -13.98
C LEU A 687 48.02 -14.58 -13.24
N ASP A 688 47.72 -14.88 -12.00
CA ASP A 688 46.88 -14.08 -11.11
C ASP A 688 47.43 -12.67 -10.94
N GLU A 689 48.65 -12.53 -10.44
CA GLU A 689 49.31 -11.22 -10.28
C GLU A 689 49.40 -10.45 -11.59
N PHE A 690 49.63 -11.13 -12.71
CA PHE A 690 49.71 -10.50 -14.02
C PHE A 690 48.39 -9.95 -14.50
N LEU A 691 47.29 -10.71 -14.39
CA LEU A 691 45.99 -10.25 -14.84
C LEU A 691 45.46 -9.10 -13.99
N HIS A 692 45.62 -9.15 -12.66
CA HIS A 692 45.28 -8.03 -11.78
C HIS A 692 46.07 -6.77 -12.14
N LYS A 693 47.37 -6.90 -12.38
CA LYS A 693 48.20 -5.78 -12.80
C LYS A 693 47.74 -5.18 -14.13
N VAL A 694 47.43 -6.01 -15.13
CA VAL A 694 46.93 -5.55 -16.44
C VAL A 694 45.62 -4.78 -16.27
N ALA A 695 44.70 -5.26 -15.44
CA ALA A 695 43.43 -4.59 -15.19
C ALA A 695 43.64 -3.22 -14.53
N VAL A 696 44.50 -3.14 -13.50
CA VAL A 696 44.79 -1.87 -12.80
C VAL A 696 45.50 -0.86 -13.73
N GLU A 697 46.48 -1.27 -14.50
CA GLU A 697 47.21 -0.41 -15.44
C GLU A 697 46.27 0.14 -16.52
N HIS A 698 45.41 -0.70 -17.10
CA HIS A 698 44.45 -0.29 -18.12
C HIS A 698 43.40 0.71 -17.55
N TYR A 699 42.95 0.51 -16.31
CA TYR A 699 42.08 1.47 -15.64
C TYR A 699 42.79 2.84 -15.48
N GLN A 700 44.04 2.85 -15.05
CA GLN A 700 44.81 4.09 -14.89
C GLN A 700 45.02 4.83 -16.22
N GLU A 701 45.37 4.12 -17.29
CA GLU A 701 45.44 4.69 -18.64
C GLU A 701 44.14 5.33 -19.08
N ARG A 702 43.00 4.70 -18.77
CA ARG A 702 41.68 5.28 -19.08
C ARG A 702 41.38 6.52 -18.24
N GLU A 703 41.67 6.50 -16.94
CA GLU A 703 41.48 7.63 -16.06
C GLU A 703 42.32 8.84 -16.52
N GLU A 704 43.59 8.61 -16.97
CA GLU A 704 44.40 9.66 -17.54
C GLU A 704 43.86 10.19 -18.87
N ALA A 705 43.31 9.34 -19.71
CA ALA A 705 42.76 9.72 -21.02
C ALA A 705 41.43 10.50 -20.91
N ILE A 706 40.57 10.18 -19.96
CA ILE A 706 39.27 10.81 -19.76
C ILE A 706 39.38 12.04 -18.85
N GLY A 707 40.29 12.01 -17.88
CA GLY A 707 40.38 12.97 -16.78
C GLY A 707 39.64 12.52 -15.53
N SER A 708 40.24 12.70 -14.35
CA SER A 708 39.75 12.19 -13.09
C SER A 708 38.30 12.60 -12.75
N ASP A 709 37.96 13.89 -12.96
CA ASP A 709 36.61 14.39 -12.61
C ASP A 709 35.53 13.70 -13.46
N LEU A 710 35.75 13.64 -14.78
CA LEU A 710 34.79 13.01 -15.70
C LEU A 710 34.75 11.49 -15.51
N MET A 711 35.85 10.87 -15.06
CA MET A 711 35.89 9.45 -14.71
C MET A 711 35.01 9.16 -13.49
N ARG A 712 35.01 10.03 -12.45
CA ARG A 712 34.11 9.90 -11.29
C ARG A 712 32.63 10.03 -11.68
N GLU A 713 32.28 10.96 -12.58
CA GLU A 713 30.91 11.08 -13.10
C GLU A 713 30.51 9.83 -13.89
N LEU A 714 31.40 9.28 -14.72
CA LEU A 714 31.16 8.05 -15.47
C LEU A 714 30.93 6.86 -14.55
N GLU A 715 31.75 6.71 -13.51
CA GLU A 715 31.61 5.65 -12.52
C GLU A 715 30.26 5.68 -11.82
N ASN A 716 29.84 6.87 -11.35
CA ASN A 716 28.54 7.04 -10.72
C ASN A 716 27.38 6.68 -11.68
N LEU A 717 27.44 7.18 -12.90
CA LEU A 717 26.41 6.94 -13.90
C LEU A 717 26.31 5.46 -14.29
N VAL A 718 27.44 4.82 -14.56
CA VAL A 718 27.51 3.39 -14.92
C VAL A 718 26.98 2.54 -13.78
N MET A 719 27.49 2.77 -12.55
CA MET A 719 27.06 2.02 -11.38
C MET A 719 25.54 2.10 -11.15
N LEU A 720 24.99 3.32 -11.17
CA LEU A 720 23.54 3.49 -10.97
C LEU A 720 22.74 2.80 -12.08
N LYS A 721 23.11 3.02 -13.35
CA LYS A 721 22.33 2.47 -14.47
C LYS A 721 22.39 0.94 -14.53
N VAL A 722 23.54 0.34 -14.27
CA VAL A 722 23.72 -1.11 -14.25
C VAL A 722 22.94 -1.74 -13.10
N VAL A 723 23.06 -1.19 -11.88
CA VAL A 723 22.32 -1.67 -10.72
C VAL A 723 20.82 -1.58 -10.96
N ASP A 724 20.32 -0.45 -11.47
CA ASP A 724 18.90 -0.26 -11.72
C ASP A 724 18.33 -1.23 -12.77
N ASN A 725 19.05 -1.43 -13.88
CA ASN A 725 18.61 -2.36 -14.94
C ASN A 725 18.54 -3.81 -14.42
N HIS A 726 19.60 -4.31 -13.81
CA HIS A 726 19.62 -5.68 -13.28
C HIS A 726 18.61 -5.88 -12.15
N TRP A 727 18.39 -4.86 -11.32
CA TRP A 727 17.36 -4.92 -10.27
C TRP A 727 15.96 -5.00 -10.86
N MET A 728 15.62 -4.23 -11.90
CA MET A 728 14.32 -4.30 -12.57
C MET A 728 14.09 -5.67 -13.23
N GLU A 729 15.11 -6.21 -13.92
CA GLU A 729 15.03 -7.56 -14.49
C GLU A 729 14.86 -8.64 -13.41
N HIS A 730 15.53 -8.48 -12.28
CA HIS A 730 15.42 -9.39 -11.15
C HIS A 730 14.03 -9.36 -10.52
N LEU A 731 13.40 -8.19 -10.40
CA LEU A 731 12.01 -8.07 -9.91
C LEU A 731 11.05 -8.89 -10.77
N ASP A 732 11.16 -8.80 -12.10
CA ASP A 732 10.33 -9.57 -13.02
C ASP A 732 10.61 -11.08 -12.91
N ALA A 733 11.89 -11.48 -12.81
CA ALA A 733 12.27 -12.87 -12.67
C ALA A 733 11.77 -13.47 -11.34
N MET A 734 11.79 -12.69 -10.25
CA MET A 734 11.26 -13.10 -8.94
C MET A 734 9.74 -13.23 -8.93
N ASP A 735 9.02 -12.37 -9.67
CA ASP A 735 7.57 -12.50 -9.83
C ASP A 735 7.23 -13.79 -10.60
N MET A 736 7.95 -14.12 -11.66
CA MET A 736 7.78 -15.40 -12.37
C MET A 736 8.12 -16.62 -11.49
N LEU A 737 9.17 -16.55 -10.67
CA LEU A 737 9.50 -17.60 -9.71
C LEU A 737 8.36 -17.82 -8.71
N ARG A 738 7.79 -16.74 -8.17
CA ARG A 738 6.68 -16.79 -7.20
C ARG A 738 5.45 -17.49 -7.79
N GLU A 739 5.13 -17.26 -9.06
CA GLU A 739 4.02 -17.92 -9.75
C GLU A 739 4.27 -19.42 -9.94
N GLY A 740 5.49 -19.79 -10.34
CA GLY A 740 5.87 -21.16 -10.66
C GLY A 740 6.11 -22.06 -9.45
N VAL A 741 6.59 -21.50 -8.33
CA VAL A 741 7.05 -22.28 -7.16
C VAL A 741 5.92 -23.09 -6.50
N GLY A 742 4.67 -22.65 -6.60
CA GLY A 742 3.50 -23.37 -6.06
C GLY A 742 3.37 -24.80 -6.60
N LEU A 743 3.82 -25.08 -7.82
CA LEU A 743 3.83 -26.41 -8.43
C LEU A 743 4.80 -27.38 -7.76
N ARG A 744 5.82 -26.90 -7.03
CA ARG A 744 6.77 -27.74 -6.27
C ARG A 744 6.09 -28.52 -5.15
N ALA A 745 4.92 -28.07 -4.65
CA ALA A 745 4.12 -28.78 -3.65
C ALA A 745 3.67 -30.17 -4.12
N TYR A 746 3.44 -30.37 -5.42
CA TYR A 746 3.14 -31.70 -5.98
C TYR A 746 4.31 -32.68 -5.84
N GLY A 747 5.55 -32.17 -5.78
CA GLY A 747 6.76 -32.94 -5.48
C GLY A 747 7.06 -33.13 -3.99
N GLN A 748 6.09 -32.85 -3.09
CA GLN A 748 6.24 -32.90 -1.62
C GLN A 748 7.33 -31.96 -1.06
N LYS A 749 7.68 -30.89 -1.79
CA LYS A 749 8.58 -29.85 -1.33
C LYS A 749 7.77 -28.68 -0.79
N ASP A 750 8.31 -28.01 0.23
CA ASP A 750 7.70 -26.77 0.74
C ASP A 750 7.98 -25.63 -0.24
N PRO A 751 6.94 -25.03 -0.88
CA PRO A 751 7.14 -23.97 -1.88
C PRO A 751 7.91 -22.74 -1.35
N LEU A 752 7.72 -22.37 -0.08
CA LEU A 752 8.41 -21.23 0.50
C LEU A 752 9.92 -21.50 0.69
N VAL A 753 10.27 -22.73 1.05
CA VAL A 753 11.67 -23.15 1.21
C VAL A 753 12.37 -23.17 -0.16
N GLU A 754 11.74 -23.77 -1.18
CA GLU A 754 12.27 -23.77 -2.55
C GLU A 754 12.42 -22.33 -3.09
N TYR A 755 11.41 -21.49 -2.86
CA TYR A 755 11.48 -20.07 -3.24
C TYR A 755 12.69 -19.36 -2.63
N LYS A 756 12.96 -19.59 -1.34
CA LYS A 756 14.14 -18.98 -0.67
C LYS A 756 15.46 -19.42 -1.28
N PHE A 757 15.61 -20.69 -1.64
CA PHE A 757 16.83 -21.20 -2.26
C PHE A 757 17.00 -20.66 -3.67
N GLU A 758 15.99 -20.79 -4.54
CA GLU A 758 16.05 -20.30 -5.92
C GLU A 758 16.24 -18.76 -5.95
N ALA A 759 15.56 -18.03 -5.07
CA ALA A 759 15.73 -16.59 -4.92
C ALA A 759 17.15 -16.17 -4.51
N TYR A 760 17.80 -16.93 -3.65
CA TYR A 760 19.18 -16.69 -3.24
C TYR A 760 20.15 -16.89 -4.41
N ASP A 761 20.03 -18.01 -5.12
CA ASP A 761 20.87 -18.31 -6.29
C ASP A 761 20.70 -17.27 -7.39
N MET A 762 19.45 -16.83 -7.66
CA MET A 762 19.16 -15.77 -8.63
C MET A 762 19.74 -14.43 -8.22
N PHE A 763 19.71 -14.10 -6.92
CA PHE A 763 20.26 -12.84 -6.41
C PHE A 763 21.80 -12.83 -6.48
N GLU A 764 22.48 -13.93 -6.15
CA GLU A 764 23.93 -14.06 -6.33
C GLU A 764 24.34 -13.89 -7.80
N ALA A 765 23.62 -14.57 -8.71
CA ALA A 765 23.85 -14.43 -10.15
C ALA A 765 23.65 -12.99 -10.64
N MET A 766 22.65 -12.28 -10.12
CA MET A 766 22.44 -10.85 -10.43
C MET A 766 23.59 -9.98 -9.92
N ILE A 767 24.07 -10.19 -8.70
CA ILE A 767 25.21 -9.43 -8.15
C ILE A 767 26.46 -9.64 -8.98
N ASP A 768 26.73 -10.88 -9.40
CA ASP A 768 27.84 -11.21 -10.27
C ASP A 768 27.72 -10.53 -11.64
N ALA A 769 26.52 -10.56 -12.24
CA ALA A 769 26.25 -9.87 -13.50
C ALA A 769 26.40 -8.34 -13.41
N ILE A 770 25.99 -7.74 -12.27
CA ILE A 770 26.22 -6.30 -12.01
C ILE A 770 27.73 -6.01 -12.02
N GLN A 771 28.56 -6.82 -11.34
CA GLN A 771 29.99 -6.61 -11.30
C GLN A 771 30.64 -6.73 -12.69
N ASP A 772 30.24 -7.75 -13.44
CA ASP A 772 30.72 -7.98 -14.80
C ASP A 772 30.37 -6.82 -15.73
N ASP A 773 29.12 -6.35 -15.72
CA ASP A 773 28.68 -5.25 -16.56
C ASP A 773 29.28 -3.91 -16.16
N VAL A 774 29.40 -3.62 -14.85
CA VAL A 774 30.10 -2.39 -14.38
C VAL A 774 31.53 -2.38 -14.89
N VAL A 775 32.29 -3.47 -14.69
CA VAL A 775 33.65 -3.57 -15.16
C VAL A 775 33.70 -3.39 -16.68
N ARG A 776 32.88 -4.16 -17.43
CA ARG A 776 32.83 -4.07 -18.89
C ARG A 776 32.54 -2.64 -19.37
N TYR A 777 31.55 -1.94 -18.81
CA TYR A 777 31.22 -0.58 -19.23
C TYR A 777 32.31 0.42 -18.83
N ILE A 778 32.90 0.37 -17.66
CA ILE A 778 33.99 1.25 -17.23
C ILE A 778 35.20 1.15 -18.18
N TYR A 779 35.53 -0.03 -18.68
CA TYR A 779 36.64 -0.22 -19.59
C TYR A 779 36.31 0.00 -21.06
N ARG A 780 35.04 0.01 -21.49
CA ARG A 780 34.64 0.01 -22.91
C ARG A 780 33.89 1.25 -23.36
N VAL A 781 33.14 1.93 -22.49
CA VAL A 781 32.32 3.07 -22.88
C VAL A 781 33.18 4.27 -23.27
N ASN A 782 33.00 4.83 -24.46
CA ASN A 782 33.60 6.07 -24.86
C ASN A 782 32.70 7.26 -24.52
N VAL A 783 33.23 8.25 -23.79
CA VAL A 783 32.46 9.44 -23.43
C VAL A 783 32.34 10.33 -24.65
N ILE A 784 31.14 10.38 -25.24
CA ILE A 784 30.76 11.38 -26.24
C ILE A 784 30.03 12.49 -25.48
N THR A 785 30.56 13.73 -25.57
CA THR A 785 30.08 14.89 -24.81
C THR A 785 28.57 15.02 -24.80
N GLN A 786 27.97 14.99 -23.58
CA GLN A 786 26.58 15.09 -23.15
C GLN A 786 25.72 13.82 -23.33
N PRO A 787 25.71 12.89 -22.37
CA PRO A 787 24.66 11.89 -22.27
C PRO A 787 23.38 12.55 -21.79
N LYS A 788 22.26 12.35 -22.51
CA LYS A 788 20.92 12.59 -22.01
C LYS A 788 20.64 11.47 -20.98
N VAL A 789 20.63 11.78 -19.73
CA VAL A 789 20.19 10.83 -18.70
C VAL A 789 18.71 10.60 -18.91
N GLU A 790 18.30 9.37 -19.25
CA GLU A 790 16.88 9.00 -19.29
C GLU A 790 16.38 8.85 -17.84
N ASP A 791 15.50 9.74 -17.44
CA ASP A 791 14.81 9.66 -16.16
C ASP A 791 13.66 8.62 -16.27
N HIS A 792 13.84 7.46 -15.65
CA HIS A 792 12.83 6.40 -15.63
C HIS A 792 11.51 6.83 -14.96
N LEU A 793 11.53 7.93 -14.19
CA LEU A 793 10.34 8.48 -13.54
C LEU A 793 9.43 9.28 -14.50
N GLU A 794 9.95 9.81 -15.62
CA GLU A 794 9.13 10.60 -16.55
C GLU A 794 7.94 9.83 -17.15
N ASN A 795 8.02 8.50 -17.25
CA ASN A 795 6.98 7.64 -17.82
C ASN A 795 6.43 6.60 -16.84
N ALA A 796 6.78 6.71 -15.56
CA ALA A 796 6.33 5.76 -14.55
C ALA A 796 4.87 6.03 -14.12
N SER A 797 4.08 4.98 -13.97
CA SER A 797 2.74 5.04 -13.40
C SER A 797 2.72 4.41 -12.00
N MET A 798 1.93 5.00 -11.10
CA MET A 798 1.83 4.57 -9.71
C MET A 798 0.47 3.92 -9.45
N ASN A 799 0.46 2.82 -8.70
CA ASN A 799 -0.77 2.22 -8.24
C ASN A 799 -1.17 2.83 -6.88
N ASN A 800 -1.98 3.88 -6.87
CA ASN A 800 -2.45 4.49 -5.62
C ASN A 800 -3.64 3.70 -5.01
N PRO A 801 -3.54 3.05 -3.84
CA PRO A 801 -4.64 2.29 -3.24
C PRO A 801 -5.81 3.13 -2.69
N ALA A 802 -5.59 4.38 -2.35
CA ALA A 802 -6.64 5.28 -1.91
C ALA A 802 -6.99 6.25 -3.04
N GLY A 803 -7.90 5.84 -3.93
CA GLY A 803 -8.34 6.68 -5.04
C GLY A 803 -8.93 8.01 -4.58
N ASP A 804 -8.14 9.05 -4.58
CA ASP A 804 -8.57 10.44 -4.43
C ASP A 804 -7.91 11.29 -5.52
N ASP A 805 -8.01 10.80 -6.76
CA ASP A 805 -7.61 11.56 -7.93
C ASP A 805 -8.83 12.30 -8.46
N GLY A 806 -8.88 13.59 -8.19
CA GLY A 806 -9.68 14.51 -8.97
C GLY A 806 -9.33 14.37 -10.47
N PRO A 807 -10.19 14.80 -11.40
CA PRO A 807 -9.97 14.62 -12.81
C PRO A 807 -8.63 15.25 -13.19
N GLN A 808 -7.64 14.43 -13.54
CA GLN A 808 -6.45 14.90 -14.23
C GLN A 808 -6.92 15.70 -15.43
N GLN A 809 -6.63 16.99 -15.46
CA GLN A 809 -6.73 17.75 -16.70
C GLN A 809 -5.83 17.01 -17.71
N PRO A 810 -6.34 16.64 -18.89
CA PRO A 810 -5.52 16.00 -19.91
C PRO A 810 -4.30 16.87 -20.11
N ALA A 811 -3.11 16.27 -19.99
CA ALA A 811 -1.85 16.93 -20.28
C ALA A 811 -2.04 17.75 -21.55
N ALA A 812 -1.81 19.05 -21.47
CA ALA A 812 -2.02 19.96 -22.58
C ALA A 812 -1.29 19.34 -23.78
N LYS A 813 -2.04 18.84 -24.75
CA LYS A 813 -1.48 18.48 -26.03
C LYS A 813 -0.70 19.71 -26.44
N LYS A 814 0.62 19.57 -26.59
CA LYS A 814 1.40 20.59 -27.32
C LYS A 814 0.65 20.77 -28.61
N ASP A 815 -0.01 21.92 -28.77
CA ASP A 815 -0.73 22.25 -29.98
C ASP A 815 0.25 22.07 -31.14
N GLU A 816 0.11 20.99 -31.88
CA GLU A 816 0.76 20.87 -33.17
C GLU A 816 0.16 21.98 -34.03
N VAL A 817 0.98 23.00 -34.30
CA VAL A 817 0.57 24.16 -35.09
C VAL A 817 0.13 23.62 -36.44
N GLY A 818 -1.15 23.76 -36.72
CA GLY A 818 -1.75 23.31 -37.98
C GLY A 818 -1.13 24.08 -39.15
N ARG A 819 -1.00 23.43 -40.31
CA ARG A 819 -0.39 24.02 -41.52
C ARG A 819 -0.94 25.39 -41.86
N ASN A 820 -2.18 25.72 -41.50
CA ASN A 820 -2.85 26.99 -41.79
C ASN A 820 -2.84 28.01 -40.66
N ASP A 821 -2.31 27.67 -39.47
CA ASP A 821 -2.26 28.54 -38.32
C ASP A 821 -1.11 29.57 -38.44
N LEU A 822 -1.18 30.65 -37.68
CA LEU A 822 -0.10 31.63 -37.65
C LEU A 822 1.18 31.01 -37.07
N CYS A 823 2.32 31.29 -37.73
CA CYS A 823 3.59 30.71 -37.33
C CYS A 823 4.02 31.20 -35.95
N PRO A 824 4.39 30.31 -35.01
CA PRO A 824 4.80 30.67 -33.64
C PRO A 824 6.11 31.50 -33.59
N CYS A 825 6.82 31.66 -34.72
CA CYS A 825 8.01 32.53 -34.81
C CYS A 825 7.69 34.03 -34.81
N GLY A 826 6.41 34.43 -34.74
CA GLY A 826 6.01 35.84 -34.72
C GLY A 826 6.02 36.56 -36.05
N SER A 827 6.24 35.86 -37.19
CA SER A 827 6.34 36.46 -38.54
C SER A 827 5.00 36.92 -39.15
N GLY A 828 3.86 36.62 -38.49
CA GLY A 828 2.51 36.93 -39.01
C GLY A 828 2.10 36.10 -40.24
N LYS A 829 2.93 35.17 -40.71
CA LYS A 829 2.64 34.25 -41.86
C LYS A 829 2.06 32.94 -41.35
N LYS A 830 1.29 32.25 -42.23
CA LYS A 830 0.83 30.87 -41.90
C LYS A 830 2.02 29.90 -41.79
N TYR A 831 1.95 28.90 -40.88
CA TYR A 831 3.03 27.96 -40.60
C TYR A 831 3.61 27.29 -41.86
N LYS A 832 2.77 26.86 -42.77
CA LYS A 832 3.18 26.29 -44.10
C LYS A 832 3.96 27.26 -44.99
N ASN A 833 3.88 28.56 -44.76
CA ASN A 833 4.56 29.59 -45.57
C ASN A 833 5.74 30.23 -44.78
N CYS A 834 6.13 29.63 -43.64
CA CYS A 834 7.21 30.12 -42.77
C CYS A 834 8.05 28.94 -42.30
N CYS A 835 8.07 28.60 -41.03
CA CYS A 835 8.90 27.54 -40.45
C CYS A 835 8.47 26.11 -40.82
N GLY A 836 7.28 25.93 -41.36
CA GLY A 836 6.77 24.62 -41.87
C GLY A 836 6.82 24.49 -43.36
N LYS A 837 7.70 25.25 -44.10
CA LYS A 837 7.75 25.24 -45.57
C LYS A 837 8.46 24.01 -46.15
N ASP A 838 9.36 23.43 -45.33
CA ASP A 838 10.19 22.27 -45.71
C ASP A 838 9.85 20.98 -44.89
N LYS A 839 8.68 20.96 -44.19
CA LYS A 839 8.13 19.79 -43.50
C LYS A 839 6.87 19.24 -44.22
#